data_0a6ec34a67f30ee6eac852755bbb3001
#
_entry.id   0a6ec34a67f30ee6eac852755bbb3001
#
_cell.length_a   1.000
_cell.length_b   1.000
_cell.length_c   1.000
_cell.angle_alpha   90.00
_cell.angle_beta   90.00
_cell.angle_gamma   90.00
#
_symmetry.space_group_name_H-M   'P 1'
#
loop_
_entity.id
_entity.type
_entity.pdbx_description
1 polymer ?
#
loop_
_entity_poly.entity_id
_entity_poly.type
_entity_poly.pdbx_seq_one_letter_code
_entity_poly.pdbx_strand_id
1 'polypeptide(L)'
;MERHPLLVFKAPETDLPKGKLPRGGAITKGPGRDVQIMRIFPRLSSVTIQFAEHIRLTQSPEGLVPEKVLVLEVAGNVSNLANALAKVEGFQFLASYEDASAPAPDIFYVDEEDNHKPATLNLYLSMSNQAGLHRLKSLWERFTETGEIEHGYAPLKEAFDNLADIRFWDTRDRIESTYLLEDWAFRLEDALEGDEVFIPFEIELWFRPDPAIRTAIEARIRRIIHNAGGDITHPFVHEGISYHALIGSLPLRRVKEVLDSAGQDIELMRCDEVMFFRPLGQCFAPLPLNDEDNQTQEKMLTFSDPDPQLIPTVALLDGLPLENHTALKSRLIIDDPDEFESLYHSASEQIHGTSMASIIIHGDLSLQAEPALMRRVYVRPIMAPQQVQMDGSRPEQIPSAYLPVDLIHRAVHRMKVGDEGSAPAAPGIKVINLSIGDRYRRFDNRISPWARMLDWLSEKYDVLFVVSAGNMDHDFVLEGIDESILSGLPPDELEEHVIAALAKQRQERRMMSPAESINAVTVSASHHDHHNGTLMANRLNLFTRAGMFSPINPITLGRKNAVKPEIQMPGGRQAYVNKSLRASEDVRLSPARGTRFGPGIKSALPSATQGSVNTYGYSAGTSNATALATRRVALLYETLQEMKDMGYHDALKHAPDAVVLKALLVHGAEQDDAVRELLTRHLRKPHNSRTFNSELHQFMGFGGVNEGRIHGCLANQATLLHTGLIKGDETQEFKFPLPKSLASKNINRRLIVTLAWLSPVKYDHLDYRGAQLWVSPEHERVGAIKSGYYASHLRHGTIFHDIRTGSAATPFLEGDTLNIKVHCKARAGIKNLKVSYALVVTLDTPGVNIPVYSEVREALQISSQQRV
;
A
#
# COMPACT_ATOMS: atom_id res chain seq x y z
N MET A 1 -27.24 -21.22 9.98
CA MET A 1 -27.39 -21.86 8.66
C MET A 1 -26.20 -22.78 8.48
N GLU A 2 -26.44 -23.99 7.98
CA GLU A 2 -25.38 -24.94 7.69
C GLU A 2 -24.49 -24.40 6.54
N ARG A 3 -23.17 -24.40 6.74
CA ARG A 3 -22.20 -23.96 5.73
C ARG A 3 -21.60 -25.18 5.04
N HIS A 4 -21.53 -25.13 3.74
CA HIS A 4 -20.88 -26.12 2.90
C HIS A 4 -19.43 -25.71 2.59
N PRO A 5 -18.49 -26.65 2.37
CA PRO A 5 -17.11 -26.32 2.02
C PRO A 5 -17.01 -25.61 0.67
N LEU A 6 -15.93 -24.88 0.48
CA LEU A 6 -15.58 -24.31 -0.84
C LEU A 6 -15.32 -25.46 -1.82
N LEU A 7 -15.64 -25.20 -3.09
CA LEU A 7 -15.41 -26.15 -4.19
C LEU A 7 -14.11 -25.81 -4.94
N VAL A 8 -13.62 -26.74 -5.75
CA VAL A 8 -12.40 -26.55 -6.53
C VAL A 8 -12.71 -26.70 -8.02
N PHE A 9 -12.16 -25.79 -8.84
CA PHE A 9 -12.23 -25.89 -10.30
C PHE A 9 -11.50 -27.13 -10.81
N LYS A 10 -11.96 -27.65 -11.93
CA LYS A 10 -11.17 -28.58 -12.73
C LYS A 10 -10.00 -27.86 -13.39
N ALA A 11 -9.03 -28.65 -13.88
CA ALA A 11 -7.90 -28.11 -14.62
C ALA A 11 -8.37 -27.23 -15.80
N PRO A 12 -7.75 -26.07 -16.02
CA PRO A 12 -8.13 -25.17 -17.12
C PRO A 12 -7.77 -25.73 -18.49
N GLU A 13 -8.45 -25.22 -19.52
CA GLU A 13 -8.00 -25.37 -20.89
C GLU A 13 -6.88 -24.37 -21.18
N THR A 14 -5.83 -24.84 -21.81
CA THR A 14 -4.63 -24.06 -22.20
C THR A 14 -4.54 -23.97 -23.72
N ASP A 15 -3.51 -23.33 -24.25
CA ASP A 15 -3.27 -23.15 -25.69
C ASP A 15 -4.33 -22.31 -26.42
N LEU A 16 -4.93 -21.37 -25.69
CA LEU A 16 -5.91 -20.44 -26.20
C LEU A 16 -5.26 -19.18 -26.82
N PRO A 17 -5.98 -18.49 -27.72
CA PRO A 17 -5.51 -17.22 -28.26
C PRO A 17 -5.17 -16.23 -27.15
N LYS A 18 -4.06 -15.49 -27.33
CA LYS A 18 -3.61 -14.46 -26.37
C LYS A 18 -4.71 -13.43 -26.12
N GLY A 19 -4.94 -13.12 -24.84
CA GLY A 19 -5.87 -12.08 -24.42
C GLY A 19 -5.43 -10.72 -24.96
N LYS A 20 -6.40 -9.98 -25.49
CA LYS A 20 -6.18 -8.58 -25.92
C LYS A 20 -6.64 -7.65 -24.80
N LEU A 21 -5.71 -6.86 -24.28
CA LEU A 21 -6.12 -5.71 -23.47
C LEU A 21 -6.84 -4.71 -24.40
N PRO A 22 -7.93 -4.08 -23.94
CA PRO A 22 -8.47 -2.95 -24.66
C PRO A 22 -7.35 -1.96 -24.95
N ARG A 23 -7.23 -1.54 -26.19
CA ARG A 23 -6.29 -0.47 -26.55
C ARG A 23 -6.80 0.82 -25.87
N GLY A 24 -6.22 1.13 -24.73
CA GLY A 24 -6.46 2.36 -23.98
C GLY A 24 -5.12 3.04 -23.78
N GLY A 25 -4.85 3.98 -24.63
CA GLY A 25 -3.78 4.93 -24.52
C GLY A 25 -4.17 6.00 -25.51
N ALA A 26 -4.84 7.05 -25.04
CA ALA A 26 -5.02 8.22 -25.85
C ALA A 26 -3.61 8.74 -26.21
N ILE A 27 -3.43 9.10 -27.48
CA ILE A 27 -2.13 9.57 -27.99
C ILE A 27 -1.93 10.98 -27.45
N THR A 28 -0.80 11.21 -26.77
CA THR A 28 -0.40 12.55 -26.37
C THR A 28 -0.09 13.38 -27.61
N LYS A 29 -0.67 14.56 -27.68
CA LYS A 29 -0.37 15.55 -28.72
C LYS A 29 0.51 16.63 -28.12
N GLY A 30 1.59 16.95 -28.81
CA GLY A 30 2.52 18.01 -28.47
C GLY A 30 2.45 19.20 -29.42
N PRO A 31 3.26 20.24 -29.17
CA PRO A 31 3.18 21.52 -29.86
C PRO A 31 3.76 21.55 -31.30
N GLY A 32 4.18 20.43 -31.82
CA GLY A 32 4.86 20.34 -33.11
C GLY A 32 6.37 20.69 -33.05
N ARG A 33 7.12 20.19 -34.06
CA ARG A 33 8.60 20.20 -34.05
C ARG A 33 9.20 21.58 -33.91
N ASP A 34 8.75 22.56 -34.67
CA ASP A 34 9.37 23.90 -34.69
C ASP A 34 9.21 24.59 -33.32
N VAL A 35 8.08 24.47 -32.70
CA VAL A 35 7.84 24.99 -31.33
C VAL A 35 8.70 24.25 -30.31
N GLN A 36 8.86 22.92 -30.44
CA GLN A 36 9.74 22.14 -29.58
C GLN A 36 11.20 22.58 -29.69
N ILE A 37 11.69 22.85 -30.91
CA ILE A 37 13.06 23.33 -31.10
C ILE A 37 13.29 24.64 -30.35
N MET A 38 12.39 25.62 -30.51
CA MET A 38 12.49 26.90 -29.82
C MET A 38 12.45 26.76 -28.28
N ARG A 39 11.70 25.82 -27.77
CA ARG A 39 11.55 25.63 -26.33
C ARG A 39 12.72 24.86 -25.67
N ILE A 40 13.20 23.81 -26.30
CA ILE A 40 14.15 22.88 -25.72
C ILE A 40 15.60 23.26 -25.99
N PHE A 41 15.92 23.91 -27.12
CA PHE A 41 17.28 24.30 -27.45
C PHE A 41 17.96 25.15 -26.35
N PRO A 42 17.33 26.20 -25.80
CA PRO A 42 17.94 26.99 -24.72
C PRO A 42 18.20 26.16 -23.47
N ARG A 43 17.31 25.23 -23.14
CA ARG A 43 17.42 24.38 -21.96
C ARG A 43 18.54 23.35 -22.10
N LEU A 44 18.64 22.68 -23.23
CA LEU A 44 19.74 21.77 -23.54
C LEU A 44 21.10 22.48 -23.54
N SER A 45 21.16 23.72 -24.04
CA SER A 45 22.34 24.56 -23.97
C SER A 45 22.72 24.91 -22.53
N SER A 46 21.75 25.28 -21.71
CA SER A 46 21.94 25.55 -20.28
C SER A 46 22.50 24.34 -19.53
N VAL A 47 21.91 23.14 -19.74
CA VAL A 47 22.39 21.87 -19.15
C VAL A 47 23.86 21.62 -19.53
N THR A 48 24.23 21.88 -20.81
CA THR A 48 25.61 21.68 -21.26
C THR A 48 26.58 22.62 -20.57
N ILE A 49 26.21 23.89 -20.40
CA ILE A 49 27.02 24.90 -19.69
C ILE A 49 27.18 24.53 -18.22
N GLN A 50 26.08 24.23 -17.53
CA GLN A 50 26.09 23.84 -16.11
C GLN A 50 26.97 22.60 -15.86
N PHE A 51 26.97 21.63 -16.78
CA PHE A 51 27.85 20.48 -16.64
C PHE A 51 29.33 20.83 -16.82
N ALA A 52 29.66 21.68 -17.75
CA ALA A 52 31.03 22.16 -17.94
C ALA A 52 31.56 22.93 -16.71
N GLU A 53 30.69 23.70 -16.04
CA GLU A 53 31.03 24.36 -14.78
C GLU A 53 31.21 23.32 -13.66
N HIS A 54 30.33 22.34 -13.59
CA HIS A 54 30.44 21.25 -12.62
C HIS A 54 31.78 20.51 -12.72
N ILE A 55 32.24 20.16 -13.92
CA ILE A 55 33.56 19.53 -14.13
C ILE A 55 34.70 20.41 -13.58
N ARG A 56 34.61 21.73 -13.76
CA ARG A 56 35.66 22.65 -13.26
C ARG A 56 35.69 22.76 -11.73
N LEU A 57 34.53 22.59 -11.08
CA LEU A 57 34.39 22.76 -9.64
C LEU A 57 34.59 21.44 -8.86
N THR A 58 34.37 20.28 -9.53
CA THR A 58 34.42 18.98 -8.85
C THR A 58 35.83 18.39 -8.91
N GLN A 59 36.54 18.43 -7.78
CA GLN A 59 37.71 17.61 -7.55
C GLN A 59 37.32 16.53 -6.52
N SER A 60 37.30 15.27 -6.95
CA SER A 60 36.98 14.14 -6.05
C SER A 60 38.27 13.41 -5.65
N PRO A 61 38.75 13.53 -4.40
CA PRO A 61 39.90 12.76 -3.91
C PRO A 61 39.65 11.25 -3.99
N GLU A 62 38.39 10.82 -4.00
CA GLU A 62 37.94 9.44 -4.10
C GLU A 62 38.02 8.88 -5.53
N GLY A 63 38.45 9.69 -6.50
CA GLY A 63 38.63 9.29 -7.91
C GLY A 63 37.32 9.11 -8.68
N LEU A 64 36.21 9.67 -8.20
CA LEU A 64 34.92 9.64 -8.90
C LEU A 64 34.98 10.52 -10.15
N VAL A 65 34.51 9.99 -11.28
CA VAL A 65 34.32 10.76 -12.51
C VAL A 65 33.14 11.72 -12.29
N PRO A 66 33.24 13.00 -12.72
CA PRO A 66 32.15 13.94 -12.65
C PRO A 66 30.93 13.44 -13.43
N GLU A 67 29.82 13.23 -12.74
CA GLU A 67 28.55 12.80 -13.29
C GLU A 67 27.42 13.60 -12.66
N LYS A 68 26.32 13.80 -13.40
CA LYS A 68 25.09 14.41 -12.90
C LYS A 68 23.86 13.64 -13.37
N VAL A 69 22.83 13.64 -12.54
CA VAL A 69 21.55 13.04 -12.94
C VAL A 69 20.78 14.00 -13.82
N LEU A 70 20.63 13.61 -15.09
CA LEU A 70 19.82 14.29 -16.07
C LEU A 70 18.37 13.82 -15.95
N VAL A 71 17.44 14.74 -15.91
CA VAL A 71 16.00 14.53 -15.88
C VAL A 71 15.43 14.92 -17.23
N LEU A 72 14.78 13.97 -17.90
CA LEU A 72 13.94 14.23 -19.07
C LEU A 72 12.48 14.18 -18.61
N GLU A 73 11.80 15.32 -18.66
CA GLU A 73 10.38 15.43 -18.36
C GLU A 73 9.58 15.24 -19.65
N VAL A 74 8.89 14.13 -19.79
CA VAL A 74 8.21 13.74 -21.02
C VAL A 74 6.69 13.66 -20.81
N ALA A 75 5.93 14.36 -21.62
CA ALA A 75 4.48 14.29 -21.59
C ALA A 75 3.99 12.97 -22.21
N GLY A 76 3.12 12.28 -21.48
CA GLY A 76 2.63 10.96 -21.88
C GLY A 76 3.67 9.85 -21.75
N ASN A 77 3.30 8.64 -22.17
CA ASN A 77 4.13 7.45 -22.02
C ASN A 77 4.80 7.06 -23.33
N VAL A 78 6.13 7.19 -23.39
CA VAL A 78 6.94 6.75 -24.54
C VAL A 78 7.44 5.33 -24.32
N SER A 79 6.97 4.43 -25.17
CA SER A 79 7.32 3.00 -25.08
C SER A 79 8.82 2.77 -25.31
N ASN A 80 9.46 1.95 -24.46
CA ASN A 80 10.88 1.59 -24.56
C ASN A 80 11.90 2.75 -24.45
N LEU A 81 11.50 3.92 -23.97
CA LEU A 81 12.41 5.06 -23.81
C LEU A 81 13.55 4.74 -22.84
N ALA A 82 13.27 4.09 -21.71
CA ALA A 82 14.30 3.66 -20.75
C ALA A 82 15.41 2.81 -21.43
N ASN A 83 15.01 1.87 -22.29
CA ASN A 83 15.98 1.04 -23.04
C ASN A 83 16.77 1.85 -24.08
N ALA A 84 16.17 2.86 -24.67
CA ALA A 84 16.86 3.75 -25.62
C ALA A 84 17.87 4.66 -24.89
N LEU A 85 17.51 5.20 -23.73
CA LEU A 85 18.42 6.00 -22.87
C LEU A 85 19.59 5.15 -22.36
N ALA A 86 19.35 3.91 -21.93
CA ALA A 86 20.42 3.00 -21.50
C ALA A 86 21.44 2.65 -22.60
N LYS A 87 21.11 2.87 -23.89
CA LYS A 87 22.02 2.65 -25.02
C LYS A 87 22.85 3.90 -25.37
N VAL A 88 22.52 5.07 -24.81
CA VAL A 88 23.29 6.29 -25.04
C VAL A 88 24.63 6.12 -24.33
N GLU A 89 25.71 6.13 -25.08
CA GLU A 89 27.07 6.02 -24.51
C GLU A 89 27.31 7.14 -23.52
N GLY A 90 27.78 6.84 -22.32
CA GLY A 90 27.98 7.77 -21.23
C GLY A 90 26.74 8.04 -20.36
N PHE A 91 25.62 7.32 -20.60
CA PHE A 91 24.45 7.32 -19.73
C PHE A 91 24.35 6.01 -18.96
N GLN A 92 23.98 6.13 -17.68
CA GLN A 92 23.43 5.03 -16.90
C GLN A 92 21.98 5.37 -16.56
N PHE A 93 21.04 4.65 -17.15
CA PHE A 93 19.63 4.80 -16.80
C PHE A 93 19.40 4.42 -15.33
N LEU A 94 18.73 5.27 -14.57
CA LEU A 94 18.52 5.10 -13.13
C LEU A 94 17.08 4.68 -12.83
N ALA A 95 16.10 5.47 -13.28
CA ALA A 95 14.70 5.23 -12.97
C ALA A 95 13.76 6.00 -13.90
N SER A 96 12.49 5.57 -13.94
CA SER A 96 11.39 6.34 -14.49
C SER A 96 10.15 6.25 -13.62
N TYR A 97 9.46 7.37 -13.43
CA TYR A 97 8.22 7.45 -12.68
C TYR A 97 7.32 8.58 -13.19
N GLU A 98 6.03 8.49 -12.88
CA GLU A 98 5.05 9.52 -13.16
C GLU A 98 5.11 10.61 -12.10
N ASP A 99 5.22 11.87 -12.51
CA ASP A 99 5.11 13.00 -11.59
C ASP A 99 3.64 13.26 -11.24
N ALA A 100 3.30 13.07 -9.98
CA ALA A 100 1.96 13.34 -9.47
C ALA A 100 1.76 14.78 -9.02
N SER A 101 2.83 15.55 -8.89
CA SER A 101 2.76 16.92 -8.35
C SER A 101 2.20 17.91 -9.37
N ALA A 102 2.44 17.67 -10.66
CA ALA A 102 1.95 18.53 -11.72
C ALA A 102 1.60 17.75 -12.99
N PRO A 103 0.54 18.12 -13.72
CA PRO A 103 0.32 17.65 -15.07
C PRO A 103 1.37 18.25 -16.03
N ALA A 104 1.50 17.65 -17.22
CA ALA A 104 2.30 18.26 -18.27
C ALA A 104 1.73 19.66 -18.63
N PRO A 105 2.57 20.59 -19.11
CA PRO A 105 2.09 21.90 -19.60
C PRO A 105 0.94 21.75 -20.59
N ASP A 106 0.00 22.71 -20.61
CA ASP A 106 -1.25 22.67 -21.40
C ASP A 106 -1.06 22.47 -22.90
N ILE A 107 0.14 22.78 -23.41
CA ILE A 107 0.51 22.51 -24.82
C ILE A 107 0.65 21.01 -25.13
N PHE A 108 0.67 20.16 -24.10
CA PHE A 108 0.66 18.71 -24.19
C PHE A 108 -0.65 18.19 -23.64
N TYR A 109 -1.46 17.62 -24.49
CA TYR A 109 -2.79 17.19 -24.14
C TYR A 109 -3.14 15.83 -24.76
N VAL A 110 -4.20 15.26 -24.24
CA VAL A 110 -4.79 14.03 -24.71
C VAL A 110 -6.24 14.34 -25.13
N ASP A 111 -6.62 14.00 -26.35
CA ASP A 111 -8.00 14.12 -26.79
C ASP A 111 -8.82 12.95 -26.25
N GLU A 112 -9.76 13.22 -25.37
CA GLU A 112 -10.80 12.28 -24.94
C GLU A 112 -12.18 12.94 -25.13
N GLU A 113 -13.01 12.40 -26.02
CA GLU A 113 -14.42 12.79 -26.20
C GLU A 113 -14.63 14.33 -26.30
N ASP A 114 -13.93 14.97 -27.24
CA ASP A 114 -13.99 16.43 -27.50
C ASP A 114 -13.46 17.33 -26.36
N ASN A 115 -12.72 16.78 -25.43
CA ASN A 115 -12.11 17.53 -24.33
C ASN A 115 -10.58 17.38 -24.33
N HIS A 116 -9.86 18.52 -24.31
CA HIS A 116 -8.41 18.53 -24.13
C HIS A 116 -8.08 18.33 -22.66
N LYS A 117 -7.56 17.17 -22.30
CA LYS A 117 -7.04 16.92 -20.94
C LYS A 117 -5.52 17.07 -20.91
N PRO A 118 -4.94 17.68 -19.87
CA PRO A 118 -3.49 17.69 -19.70
C PRO A 118 -2.93 16.26 -19.74
N ALA A 119 -1.83 16.08 -20.46
CA ALA A 119 -1.13 14.80 -20.46
C ALA A 119 -0.45 14.56 -19.10
N THR A 120 -0.21 13.28 -18.74
CA THR A 120 0.62 12.94 -17.59
C THR A 120 2.06 13.32 -17.84
N LEU A 121 2.79 13.77 -16.81
CA LEU A 121 4.21 14.05 -16.88
C LEU A 121 5.00 12.86 -16.37
N ASN A 122 5.94 12.36 -17.17
CA ASN A 122 6.81 11.24 -16.80
C ASN A 122 8.26 11.71 -16.74
N LEU A 123 8.93 11.40 -15.63
CA LEU A 123 10.34 11.70 -15.43
C LEU A 123 11.19 10.48 -15.78
N TYR A 124 12.21 10.70 -16.62
CA TYR A 124 13.22 9.70 -16.95
C TYR A 124 14.57 10.18 -16.49
N LEU A 125 15.21 9.45 -15.60
CA LEU A 125 16.43 9.85 -14.93
C LEU A 125 17.60 8.99 -15.40
N SER A 126 18.68 9.66 -15.77
CA SER A 126 19.92 9.01 -16.19
C SER A 126 21.11 9.70 -15.55
N MET A 127 22.01 8.95 -14.93
CA MET A 127 23.32 9.44 -14.60
C MET A 127 24.06 9.69 -15.89
N SER A 128 24.60 10.87 -16.10
CA SER A 128 25.27 11.26 -17.32
C SER A 128 26.64 11.84 -17.03
N ASN A 129 27.62 11.47 -17.85
CA ASN A 129 28.92 12.10 -17.94
C ASN A 129 28.96 13.06 -19.16
N GLN A 130 30.12 13.69 -19.41
CA GLN A 130 30.28 14.62 -20.52
C GLN A 130 30.00 13.97 -21.90
N ALA A 131 30.46 12.76 -22.11
CA ALA A 131 30.27 12.05 -23.38
C ALA A 131 28.76 11.78 -23.62
N GLY A 132 28.02 11.40 -22.59
CA GLY A 132 26.59 11.17 -22.66
C GLY A 132 25.80 12.42 -23.04
N LEU A 133 26.13 13.58 -22.48
CA LEU A 133 25.49 14.84 -22.85
C LEU A 133 25.80 15.25 -24.27
N HIS A 134 27.04 15.10 -24.71
CA HIS A 134 27.41 15.35 -26.12
C HIS A 134 26.67 14.42 -27.09
N ARG A 135 26.53 13.14 -26.73
CA ARG A 135 25.80 12.19 -27.55
C ARG A 135 24.31 12.55 -27.63
N LEU A 136 23.68 12.89 -26.52
CA LEU A 136 22.27 13.32 -26.50
C LEU A 136 22.07 14.58 -27.36
N LYS A 137 22.98 15.55 -27.25
CA LYS A 137 22.96 16.77 -28.07
C LYS A 137 23.03 16.45 -29.53
N SER A 138 23.95 15.56 -29.97
CA SER A 138 24.07 15.13 -31.37
C SER A 138 22.78 14.46 -31.88
N LEU A 139 22.13 13.63 -31.07
CA LEU A 139 20.84 13.03 -31.41
C LEU A 139 19.72 14.07 -31.55
N TRP A 140 19.72 15.08 -30.69
CA TRP A 140 18.79 16.22 -30.76
C TRP A 140 19.03 17.06 -32.03
N GLU A 141 20.28 17.44 -32.36
CA GLU A 141 20.63 18.20 -33.53
C GLU A 141 20.15 17.50 -34.81
N ARG A 142 20.42 16.20 -34.94
CA ARG A 142 19.91 15.40 -36.06
C ARG A 142 18.38 15.40 -36.15
N PHE A 143 17.68 15.25 -35.01
CA PHE A 143 16.22 15.34 -34.98
C PHE A 143 15.73 16.71 -35.45
N THR A 144 16.39 17.81 -35.06
CA THR A 144 15.99 19.18 -35.44
C THR A 144 16.23 19.45 -36.92
N GLU A 145 17.31 18.94 -37.48
CA GLU A 145 17.65 19.12 -38.90
C GLU A 145 16.81 18.27 -39.84
N THR A 146 16.64 17.01 -39.54
CA THR A 146 16.05 16.03 -40.46
C THR A 146 14.64 15.55 -40.09
N GLY A 147 14.20 15.77 -38.87
CA GLY A 147 12.97 15.19 -38.31
C GLY A 147 13.10 13.67 -38.02
N GLU A 148 14.30 13.11 -38.15
CA GLU A 148 14.57 11.69 -37.96
C GLU A 148 15.71 11.49 -36.95
N ILE A 149 15.81 10.28 -36.41
CA ILE A 149 16.84 9.90 -35.45
C ILE A 149 17.60 8.68 -35.95
N GLU A 150 18.77 8.40 -35.39
CA GLU A 150 19.56 7.23 -35.77
C GLU A 150 18.83 5.92 -35.45
N HIS A 151 19.11 4.89 -36.25
CA HIS A 151 18.58 3.55 -36.03
C HIS A 151 18.96 3.02 -34.64
N GLY A 152 17.99 2.45 -33.95
CA GLY A 152 18.13 1.96 -32.54
C GLY A 152 17.69 2.97 -31.46
N TYR A 153 17.48 4.23 -31.83
CA TYR A 153 17.04 5.29 -30.90
C TYR A 153 15.62 5.82 -31.20
N ALA A 154 14.82 5.10 -31.97
CA ALA A 154 13.45 5.53 -32.35
C ALA A 154 12.58 6.06 -31.17
N PRO A 155 12.61 5.48 -29.95
CA PRO A 155 11.85 6.03 -28.81
C PRO A 155 12.26 7.45 -28.40
N LEU A 156 13.52 7.85 -28.66
CA LEU A 156 13.98 9.22 -28.38
C LEU A 156 13.34 10.25 -29.32
N LYS A 157 12.95 9.89 -30.56
CA LYS A 157 12.21 10.78 -31.45
C LYS A 157 10.87 11.16 -30.81
N GLU A 158 10.08 10.16 -30.39
CA GLU A 158 8.81 10.37 -29.72
C GLU A 158 9.00 11.15 -28.42
N ALA A 159 10.08 10.87 -27.66
CA ALA A 159 10.40 11.60 -26.45
C ALA A 159 10.71 13.07 -26.74
N PHE A 160 11.47 13.39 -27.80
CA PHE A 160 11.78 14.75 -28.19
C PHE A 160 10.53 15.53 -28.65
N ASP A 161 9.62 14.89 -29.38
CA ASP A 161 8.33 15.48 -29.76
C ASP A 161 7.47 15.84 -28.52
N ASN A 162 7.59 15.07 -27.44
CA ASN A 162 6.80 15.21 -26.22
C ASN A 162 7.62 15.73 -25.02
N LEU A 163 8.83 16.25 -25.22
CA LEU A 163 9.69 16.72 -24.15
C LEU A 163 9.15 18.01 -23.55
N ALA A 164 8.71 17.96 -22.30
CA ALA A 164 8.25 19.11 -21.54
C ALA A 164 9.41 19.93 -21.01
N ASP A 165 10.42 19.26 -20.44
CA ASP A 165 11.64 19.91 -19.96
C ASP A 165 12.84 18.97 -19.97
N ILE A 166 14.04 19.55 -19.86
CA ILE A 166 15.32 18.87 -19.64
C ILE A 166 16.15 19.68 -18.64
N ARG A 167 16.54 19.05 -17.53
CA ARG A 167 17.28 19.68 -16.44
C ARG A 167 18.11 18.67 -15.65
N PHE A 168 18.91 19.13 -14.71
CA PHE A 168 19.53 18.25 -13.72
C PHE A 168 18.64 18.06 -12.49
N TRP A 169 18.85 16.93 -11.81
CA TRP A 169 18.34 16.70 -10.47
C TRP A 169 19.06 17.63 -9.50
N ASP A 170 18.29 18.44 -8.77
CA ASP A 170 18.84 19.51 -7.95
C ASP A 170 18.50 19.36 -6.46
N THR A 171 18.86 20.36 -5.66
CA THR A 171 18.61 20.39 -4.23
C THR A 171 17.11 20.32 -3.91
N ARG A 172 16.24 20.97 -4.71
CA ARG A 172 14.79 20.93 -4.50
C ARG A 172 14.24 19.54 -4.65
N ASP A 173 14.66 18.82 -5.69
CA ASP A 173 14.26 17.43 -5.90
C ASP A 173 14.63 16.53 -4.72
N ARG A 174 15.78 16.81 -4.05
CA ARG A 174 16.30 16.00 -2.92
C ARG A 174 15.53 16.20 -1.63
N ILE A 175 14.95 17.38 -1.40
CA ILE A 175 14.36 17.76 -0.10
C ILE A 175 12.89 18.17 -0.14
N GLU A 176 12.39 18.79 -1.22
CA GLU A 176 11.08 19.46 -1.25
C GLU A 176 9.90 18.49 -0.96
N SER A 177 10.00 17.23 -1.43
CA SER A 177 8.94 16.25 -1.25
C SER A 177 9.14 15.31 -0.04
N THR A 178 10.15 15.58 0.79
CA THR A 178 10.59 14.64 1.84
C THR A 178 10.17 15.02 3.24
N TYR A 179 9.61 16.20 3.44
CA TYR A 179 9.27 16.79 4.74
C TYR A 179 10.48 16.92 5.69
N LEU A 180 11.72 16.90 5.15
CA LEU A 180 12.93 16.99 5.96
C LEU A 180 13.04 18.33 6.68
N LEU A 181 12.76 19.42 5.98
CA LEU A 181 12.88 20.76 6.53
C LEU A 181 11.83 21.01 7.62
N GLU A 182 10.61 20.50 7.44
CA GLU A 182 9.54 20.58 8.42
C GLU A 182 9.87 19.77 9.69
N ASP A 183 10.41 18.55 9.56
CA ASP A 183 10.86 17.74 10.68
C ASP A 183 12.00 18.42 11.42
N TRP A 184 12.96 18.99 10.70
CA TRP A 184 14.10 19.68 11.28
C TRP A 184 13.71 20.97 11.99
N ALA A 185 12.75 21.74 11.43
CA ALA A 185 12.22 22.92 12.08
C ALA A 185 11.52 22.56 13.40
N PHE A 186 10.69 21.50 13.39
CA PHE A 186 10.04 21.03 14.60
C PHE A 186 11.06 20.58 15.67
N ARG A 187 12.10 19.83 15.28
CA ARG A 187 13.15 19.38 16.21
C ARG A 187 14.00 20.53 16.75
N LEU A 188 14.16 21.60 15.95
CA LEU A 188 14.86 22.81 16.42
C LEU A 188 14.04 23.58 17.46
N GLU A 189 12.71 23.62 17.33
CA GLU A 189 11.79 24.24 18.30
C GLU A 189 11.70 23.43 19.61
N ASP A 190 11.79 22.08 19.51
CA ASP A 190 11.67 21.18 20.66
C ASP A 190 13.01 21.01 21.43
N ALA A 191 14.13 21.44 20.86
CA ALA A 191 15.45 21.30 21.49
C ALA A 191 15.65 22.36 22.59
N LEU A 192 16.06 21.91 23.78
CA LEU A 192 16.39 22.81 24.89
C LEU A 192 17.71 23.53 24.62
N GLU A 193 17.82 24.80 25.04
CA GLU A 193 19.06 25.56 24.93
C GLU A 193 20.19 24.89 25.73
N GLY A 194 21.29 24.54 25.06
CA GLY A 194 22.51 24.03 25.66
C GLY A 194 22.84 22.54 25.43
N ASP A 195 21.94 21.78 24.82
CA ASP A 195 22.20 20.37 24.50
C ASP A 195 22.96 20.21 23.19
N GLU A 196 24.05 19.39 23.17
CA GLU A 196 24.68 18.90 21.93
C GLU A 196 23.79 17.83 21.31
N VAL A 197 22.73 18.27 20.64
CA VAL A 197 21.78 17.38 19.97
C VAL A 197 22.24 17.14 18.54
N PHE A 198 22.34 15.85 18.16
CA PHE A 198 22.55 15.40 16.79
C PHE A 198 21.21 14.92 16.22
N ILE A 199 20.84 15.41 15.05
CA ILE A 199 19.61 15.03 14.38
C ILE A 199 19.93 13.97 13.32
N PRO A 200 19.41 12.74 13.46
CA PRO A 200 19.58 11.69 12.48
C PRO A 200 18.64 11.86 11.29
N PHE A 201 19.12 11.46 10.09
CA PHE A 201 18.36 11.46 8.85
C PHE A 201 18.86 10.40 7.88
N GLU A 202 17.97 9.93 6.99
CA GLU A 202 18.31 9.02 5.92
C GLU A 202 18.90 9.77 4.73
N ILE A 203 20.00 9.25 4.19
CA ILE A 203 20.64 9.68 2.95
C ILE A 203 20.44 8.55 1.93
N GLU A 204 19.42 8.67 1.07
CA GLU A 204 19.17 7.74 -0.02
C GLU A 204 20.06 8.12 -1.21
N LEU A 205 20.93 7.19 -1.63
CA LEU A 205 21.87 7.37 -2.73
C LEU A 205 21.31 6.78 -4.04
N TRP A 206 21.78 7.30 -5.16
CA TRP A 206 21.54 6.64 -6.44
C TRP A 206 22.22 5.25 -6.42
N PHE A 207 21.44 4.20 -6.60
CA PHE A 207 21.97 2.86 -6.62
C PHE A 207 22.92 2.66 -7.82
N ARG A 208 24.15 2.23 -7.55
CA ARG A 208 25.17 1.91 -8.56
C ARG A 208 25.43 0.40 -8.52
N PRO A 209 25.38 -0.31 -9.67
CA PRO A 209 25.66 -1.76 -9.71
C PRO A 209 27.10 -2.11 -9.28
N ASP A 210 28.08 -1.24 -9.59
CA ASP A 210 29.49 -1.46 -9.27
C ASP A 210 29.77 -1.20 -7.77
N PRO A 211 30.22 -2.22 -7.00
CA PRO A 211 30.53 -2.05 -5.58
C PRO A 211 31.67 -1.06 -5.32
N ALA A 212 32.66 -0.94 -6.22
CA ALA A 212 33.76 -0.03 -6.05
C ALA A 212 33.30 1.43 -6.10
N ILE A 213 32.38 1.73 -7.02
CA ILE A 213 31.75 3.05 -7.12
C ILE A 213 30.93 3.34 -5.87
N ARG A 214 30.14 2.37 -5.35
CA ARG A 214 29.37 2.55 -4.10
C ARG A 214 30.29 2.90 -2.94
N THR A 215 31.39 2.15 -2.76
CA THR A 215 32.37 2.40 -1.68
C THR A 215 33.00 3.80 -1.81
N ALA A 216 33.34 4.23 -2.99
CA ALA A 216 33.90 5.57 -3.22
C ALA A 216 32.87 6.69 -2.90
N ILE A 217 31.59 6.47 -3.26
CA ILE A 217 30.50 7.38 -2.93
C ILE A 217 30.31 7.47 -1.39
N GLU A 218 30.27 6.34 -0.71
CA GLU A 218 30.16 6.28 0.76
C GLU A 218 31.32 7.04 1.42
N ALA A 219 32.54 6.85 0.95
CA ALA A 219 33.71 7.56 1.47
C ALA A 219 33.58 9.08 1.27
N ARG A 220 33.10 9.52 0.12
CA ARG A 220 32.84 10.94 -0.15
C ARG A 220 31.78 11.51 0.78
N ILE A 221 30.63 10.86 0.91
CA ILE A 221 29.53 11.32 1.79
C ILE A 221 30.00 11.36 3.24
N ARG A 222 30.73 10.34 3.71
CA ARG A 222 31.30 10.31 5.06
C ARG A 222 32.23 11.50 5.31
N ARG A 223 33.10 11.84 4.35
CA ARG A 223 33.96 13.00 4.45
C ARG A 223 33.18 14.32 4.53
N ILE A 224 32.14 14.47 3.71
CA ILE A 224 31.29 15.69 3.70
C ILE A 224 30.57 15.85 5.05
N ILE A 225 29.96 14.79 5.55
CA ILE A 225 29.26 14.79 6.85
C ILE A 225 30.23 15.07 8.00
N HIS A 226 31.38 14.43 8.01
CA HIS A 226 32.41 14.65 9.04
C HIS A 226 32.91 16.11 9.03
N ASN A 227 33.15 16.70 7.86
CA ASN A 227 33.53 18.11 7.73
C ASN A 227 32.43 19.07 8.24
N ALA A 228 31.17 18.64 8.19
CA ALA A 228 30.04 19.37 8.77
C ALA A 228 29.91 19.16 10.29
N GLY A 229 30.78 18.34 10.90
CA GLY A 229 30.73 17.99 12.32
C GLY A 229 29.71 16.91 12.67
N GLY A 230 29.21 16.19 11.69
CA GLY A 230 28.29 15.06 11.82
C GLY A 230 28.98 13.70 11.76
N ASP A 231 28.19 12.66 11.81
CA ASP A 231 28.66 11.27 11.71
C ASP A 231 27.74 10.45 10.79
N ILE A 232 28.27 9.32 10.28
CA ILE A 232 27.54 8.33 9.48
C ILE A 232 27.58 6.97 10.14
N THR A 233 26.40 6.41 10.34
CA THR A 233 26.22 5.05 10.81
C THR A 233 25.56 4.20 9.72
N HIS A 234 25.87 2.92 9.71
CA HIS A 234 25.23 1.84 8.95
C HIS A 234 24.86 2.12 7.48
N PRO A 235 25.78 1.83 6.53
CA PRO A 235 25.38 1.70 5.14
C PRO A 235 24.50 0.45 4.98
N PHE A 236 23.43 0.59 4.22
CA PHE A 236 22.59 -0.52 3.81
C PHE A 236 22.45 -0.54 2.29
N VAL A 237 22.79 -1.67 1.70
CA VAL A 237 22.69 -1.90 0.24
C VAL A 237 21.88 -3.15 -0.02
N HIS A 238 20.85 -3.04 -0.84
CA HIS A 238 20.08 -4.20 -1.28
C HIS A 238 19.85 -4.17 -2.79
N GLU A 239 20.53 -5.07 -3.52
CA GLU A 239 20.51 -5.10 -4.99
C GLU A 239 19.14 -5.45 -5.56
N GLY A 240 18.40 -6.37 -4.92
CA GLY A 240 17.08 -6.82 -5.40
C GLY A 240 16.02 -5.74 -5.49
N ILE A 241 16.18 -4.64 -4.75
CA ILE A 241 15.31 -3.46 -4.81
C ILE A 241 16.05 -2.20 -5.25
N SER A 242 17.34 -2.35 -5.60
CA SER A 242 18.27 -1.27 -5.95
C SER A 242 18.18 -0.09 -5.00
N TYR A 243 18.43 -0.39 -3.76
CA TYR A 243 18.42 0.57 -2.67
C TYR A 243 19.82 0.65 -2.04
N HIS A 244 20.28 1.89 -1.86
CA HIS A 244 21.52 2.19 -1.17
C HIS A 244 21.27 3.42 -0.30
N ALA A 245 21.38 3.27 1.00
CA ALA A 245 21.17 4.36 1.93
C ALA A 245 22.12 4.31 3.12
N LEU A 246 22.29 5.46 3.75
CA LEU A 246 23.09 5.70 4.94
C LEU A 246 22.21 6.40 5.98
N ILE A 247 22.52 6.20 7.25
CA ILE A 247 22.03 7.08 8.31
C ILE A 247 23.14 8.09 8.59
N GLY A 248 22.86 9.36 8.34
CA GLY A 248 23.70 10.48 8.73
C GLY A 248 23.12 11.19 9.94
N SER A 249 23.98 11.88 10.71
CA SER A 249 23.53 12.80 11.75
C SER A 249 24.28 14.12 11.63
N LEU A 250 23.59 15.22 11.93
CA LEU A 250 24.18 16.56 11.95
C LEU A 250 23.92 17.24 13.30
N PRO A 251 24.90 18.02 13.82
CA PRO A 251 24.67 18.83 15.00
C PRO A 251 23.60 19.92 14.71
N LEU A 252 22.79 20.21 15.71
CA LEU A 252 21.64 21.11 15.62
C LEU A 252 21.98 22.48 14.97
N ARG A 253 23.18 23.01 15.26
CA ARG A 253 23.66 24.27 14.62
C ARG A 253 23.74 24.20 13.10
N ARG A 254 24.13 23.04 12.55
CA ARG A 254 24.21 22.83 11.10
C ARG A 254 22.82 22.64 10.51
N VAL A 255 21.93 21.98 11.23
CA VAL A 255 20.52 21.88 10.83
C VAL A 255 19.89 23.28 10.72
N LYS A 256 20.17 24.17 11.67
CA LYS A 256 19.71 25.57 11.58
C LYS A 256 20.25 26.28 10.34
N GLU A 257 21.55 26.15 10.02
CA GLU A 257 22.13 26.74 8.79
C GLU A 257 21.45 26.22 7.52
N VAL A 258 21.07 24.91 7.48
CA VAL A 258 20.30 24.36 6.35
C VAL A 258 18.91 24.99 6.25
N LEU A 259 18.22 25.16 7.37
CA LEU A 259 16.90 25.78 7.41
C LEU A 259 16.96 27.24 6.97
N ASP A 260 17.93 28.01 7.46
CA ASP A 260 18.11 29.44 7.13
C ASP A 260 18.42 29.66 5.63
N SER A 261 19.11 28.71 4.98
CA SER A 261 19.49 28.78 3.57
C SER A 261 18.55 28.02 2.63
N ALA A 262 17.50 27.42 3.14
CA ALA A 262 16.66 26.45 2.40
C ALA A 262 17.49 25.34 1.70
N GLY A 263 18.60 24.93 2.32
CA GLY A 263 19.47 23.87 1.83
C GLY A 263 20.46 24.28 0.73
N GLN A 264 20.52 25.55 0.33
CA GLN A 264 21.32 25.97 -0.83
C GLN A 264 22.82 26.12 -0.54
N ASP A 265 23.22 26.41 0.68
CA ASP A 265 24.60 26.77 1.03
C ASP A 265 25.47 25.62 1.55
N ILE A 266 24.90 24.43 1.76
CA ILE A 266 25.63 23.30 2.32
C ILE A 266 26.04 22.31 1.22
N GLU A 267 27.31 21.94 1.16
CA GLU A 267 27.90 21.00 0.19
C GLU A 267 27.11 19.68 0.14
N LEU A 268 26.69 19.19 1.31
CA LEU A 268 25.90 17.95 1.41
C LEU A 268 24.63 18.01 0.59
N MET A 269 23.85 19.07 0.69
CA MET A 269 22.56 19.21 -0.02
C MET A 269 22.71 19.32 -1.55
N ARG A 270 23.91 19.71 -2.01
CA ARG A 270 24.26 19.80 -3.44
C ARG A 270 24.97 18.56 -3.98
N CYS A 271 25.15 17.52 -3.15
CA CYS A 271 25.86 16.31 -3.54
C CYS A 271 25.07 15.51 -4.59
N ASP A 272 25.64 15.37 -5.79
CA ASP A 272 24.97 14.76 -6.94
C ASP A 272 24.77 13.23 -6.82
N GLU A 273 25.45 12.58 -5.90
CA GLU A 273 25.31 11.17 -5.57
C GLU A 273 24.05 10.88 -4.74
N VAL A 274 23.47 11.91 -4.13
CA VAL A 274 22.29 11.78 -3.26
C VAL A 274 21.02 11.93 -4.08
N MET A 275 20.12 10.95 -3.90
CA MET A 275 18.78 10.98 -4.47
C MET A 275 17.82 11.76 -3.57
N PHE A 276 17.77 11.41 -2.27
CA PHE A 276 16.91 12.06 -1.29
C PHE A 276 17.58 12.17 0.07
N PHE A 277 17.20 13.21 0.81
CA PHE A 277 17.36 13.30 2.25
C PHE A 277 16.00 13.17 2.91
N ARG A 278 15.90 12.34 3.97
CA ARG A 278 14.62 12.07 4.62
C ARG A 278 14.75 12.07 6.13
N PRO A 279 13.71 12.49 6.87
CA PRO A 279 13.69 12.32 8.32
C PRO A 279 13.63 10.85 8.72
N LEU A 280 14.07 10.53 9.93
CA LEU A 280 14.00 9.21 10.57
C LEU A 280 13.16 9.26 11.85
N GLY A 281 12.68 8.10 12.30
CA GLY A 281 11.92 7.98 13.53
C GLY A 281 10.44 8.39 13.40
N GLN A 282 9.88 8.32 12.20
CA GLN A 282 8.54 8.84 11.90
C GLN A 282 7.42 7.79 11.98
N CYS A 283 7.78 6.52 12.03
CA CYS A 283 6.82 5.43 12.14
C CYS A 283 6.45 5.25 13.61
N PHE A 284 5.42 5.93 14.05
CA PHE A 284 4.93 5.78 15.41
C PHE A 284 3.43 5.49 15.45
N ALA A 285 3.02 4.81 16.50
CA ALA A 285 1.64 4.49 16.78
C ALA A 285 1.08 5.44 17.84
N PRO A 286 -0.09 6.07 17.60
CA PRO A 286 -0.71 6.93 18.61
C PRO A 286 -1.13 6.10 19.82
N LEU A 287 -0.79 6.59 21.00
CA LEU A 287 -1.11 5.96 22.28
C LEU A 287 -2.55 6.27 22.70
N PRO A 288 -3.30 5.31 23.26
CA PRO A 288 -4.48 5.62 24.05
C PRO A 288 -4.06 6.39 25.31
N LEU A 289 -4.87 7.35 25.75
CA LEU A 289 -4.61 8.08 26.99
C LEU A 289 -4.62 7.12 28.19
N ASN A 290 -3.58 7.15 29.01
CA ASN A 290 -3.59 6.54 30.34
C ASN A 290 -4.38 7.48 31.28
N ASP A 291 -5.69 7.26 31.39
CA ASP A 291 -6.48 7.87 32.45
C ASP A 291 -6.17 7.13 33.75
N GLU A 292 -5.42 7.77 34.66
CA GLU A 292 -5.03 7.20 35.97
C GLU A 292 -6.23 6.98 36.92
N ASP A 293 -7.37 7.57 36.65
CA ASP A 293 -8.56 7.54 37.51
C ASP A 293 -9.67 6.67 36.93
N ASN A 294 -9.73 5.46 37.32
CA ASN A 294 -10.85 4.56 37.65
C ASN A 294 -10.52 3.09 37.34
N GLN A 295 -10.05 2.40 38.37
CA GLN A 295 -9.97 0.94 38.39
C GLN A 295 -11.38 0.35 38.54
N THR A 296 -12.15 0.27 37.47
CA THR A 296 -13.22 -0.71 37.40
C THR A 296 -12.55 -2.06 37.16
N GLN A 297 -12.54 -2.92 38.18
CA GLN A 297 -12.20 -4.34 37.98
C GLN A 297 -13.19 -4.93 36.98
N GLU A 298 -12.77 -4.98 35.70
CA GLU A 298 -13.56 -5.69 34.70
C GLU A 298 -13.58 -7.18 35.04
N LYS A 299 -14.70 -7.82 34.76
CA LYS A 299 -14.86 -9.26 34.88
C LYS A 299 -13.74 -9.96 34.14
N MET A 300 -12.96 -10.76 34.84
CA MET A 300 -11.83 -11.48 34.27
C MET A 300 -12.28 -12.32 33.09
N LEU A 301 -11.78 -11.99 31.90
CA LEU A 301 -12.03 -12.77 30.69
C LEU A 301 -11.24 -14.07 30.77
N THR A 302 -11.86 -15.20 30.43
CA THR A 302 -11.23 -16.52 30.36
C THR A 302 -11.01 -16.91 28.93
N PHE A 303 -9.81 -17.33 28.59
CA PHE A 303 -9.42 -17.73 27.25
C PHE A 303 -8.97 -19.20 27.21
N SER A 304 -9.30 -19.92 26.12
CA SER A 304 -8.78 -21.28 25.88
C SER A 304 -7.28 -21.22 25.60
N ASP A 305 -6.50 -22.21 26.02
CA ASP A 305 -5.08 -22.27 25.70
C ASP A 305 -4.80 -22.53 24.21
N PRO A 306 -3.70 -22.03 23.65
CA PRO A 306 -3.28 -22.36 22.31
C PRO A 306 -2.78 -23.82 22.24
N ASP A 307 -2.77 -24.39 21.03
CA ASP A 307 -2.17 -25.70 20.81
C ASP A 307 -0.65 -25.55 20.58
N PRO A 308 0.20 -26.03 21.49
CA PRO A 308 1.65 -25.86 21.40
C PRO A 308 2.29 -26.67 20.25
N GLN A 309 1.58 -27.65 19.67
CA GLN A 309 2.06 -28.48 18.57
C GLN A 309 1.89 -27.78 17.20
N LEU A 310 0.98 -26.82 17.12
CA LEU A 310 0.74 -26.08 15.87
C LEU A 310 1.83 -25.03 15.66
N ILE A 311 2.50 -25.11 14.52
CA ILE A 311 3.50 -24.11 14.13
C ILE A 311 2.87 -22.75 13.86
N PRO A 312 3.54 -21.62 14.20
CA PRO A 312 3.03 -20.30 13.91
C PRO A 312 2.99 -20.04 12.40
N THR A 313 1.92 -19.38 11.95
CA THR A 313 1.70 -19.02 10.55
C THR A 313 1.56 -17.51 10.35
N VAL A 314 1.40 -16.78 11.44
CA VAL A 314 1.31 -15.33 11.50
C VAL A 314 2.50 -14.76 12.24
N ALA A 315 3.11 -13.74 11.67
CA ALA A 315 4.10 -12.88 12.34
C ALA A 315 3.53 -11.48 12.57
N LEU A 316 3.86 -10.90 13.72
CA LEU A 316 3.61 -9.51 14.08
C LEU A 316 4.95 -8.76 14.11
N LEU A 317 5.11 -7.78 13.22
CA LEU A 317 6.22 -6.82 13.23
C LEU A 317 5.71 -5.50 13.82
N ASP A 318 6.00 -5.26 15.10
CA ASP A 318 5.41 -4.17 15.89
C ASP A 318 6.31 -3.81 17.09
N GLY A 319 5.76 -3.10 18.09
CA GLY A 319 6.38 -2.97 19.40
C GLY A 319 6.37 -4.29 20.18
N LEU A 320 7.10 -4.34 21.29
CA LEU A 320 7.14 -5.51 22.16
C LEU A 320 5.81 -5.67 22.93
N PRO A 321 5.07 -6.77 22.79
CA PRO A 321 3.84 -6.99 23.53
C PRO A 321 4.11 -7.43 24.99
N LEU A 322 3.18 -7.11 25.89
CA LEU A 322 3.20 -7.56 27.29
C LEU A 322 2.87 -9.07 27.36
N GLU A 323 3.88 -9.93 27.29
CA GLU A 323 3.71 -11.38 27.20
C GLU A 323 2.91 -12.01 28.34
N ASN A 324 3.06 -11.48 29.57
CA ASN A 324 2.38 -11.98 30.76
C ASN A 324 0.95 -11.43 30.94
N HIS A 325 0.45 -10.59 30.02
CA HIS A 325 -0.94 -10.16 30.03
C HIS A 325 -1.88 -11.38 29.93
N THR A 326 -2.96 -11.41 30.70
CA THR A 326 -3.88 -12.55 30.76
C THR A 326 -4.43 -12.99 29.40
N ALA A 327 -4.62 -12.08 28.46
CA ALA A 327 -5.06 -12.39 27.10
C ALA A 327 -3.92 -12.93 26.19
N LEU A 328 -2.66 -12.71 26.54
CA LEU A 328 -1.51 -13.04 25.68
C LEU A 328 -0.64 -14.17 26.20
N LYS A 329 -0.81 -14.52 27.47
CA LYS A 329 -0.02 -15.54 28.14
C LYS A 329 0.00 -16.86 27.35
N SER A 330 1.20 -17.40 27.12
CA SER A 330 1.46 -18.65 26.36
C SER A 330 1.12 -18.60 24.87
N ARG A 331 0.68 -17.44 24.32
CA ARG A 331 0.22 -17.28 22.93
C ARG A 331 1.24 -16.68 21.98
N LEU A 332 2.33 -16.20 22.52
CA LEU A 332 3.36 -15.50 21.75
C LEU A 332 4.64 -16.34 21.66
N ILE A 333 5.40 -16.11 20.58
CA ILE A 333 6.79 -16.52 20.43
C ILE A 333 7.56 -15.24 20.11
N ILE A 334 8.20 -14.65 21.11
CA ILE A 334 8.94 -13.40 20.95
C ILE A 334 10.37 -13.74 20.54
N ASP A 335 10.85 -13.10 19.47
CA ASP A 335 12.20 -13.22 18.94
C ASP A 335 12.78 -11.80 18.79
N ASP A 336 13.61 -11.39 19.74
CA ASP A 336 14.18 -10.03 19.85
C ASP A 336 15.72 -10.01 19.78
N PRO A 337 16.34 -10.37 18.64
CA PRO A 337 17.80 -10.35 18.52
C PRO A 337 18.41 -8.94 18.47
N ASP A 338 17.61 -7.88 18.31
CA ASP A 338 18.06 -6.49 18.37
C ASP A 338 17.96 -5.90 19.80
N GLU A 339 17.52 -6.71 20.79
CA GLU A 339 17.41 -6.34 22.22
C GLU A 339 16.53 -5.10 22.46
N PHE A 340 15.44 -4.95 21.69
CA PHE A 340 14.52 -3.81 21.84
C PHE A 340 13.82 -3.79 23.20
N GLU A 341 13.69 -4.95 23.85
CA GLU A 341 13.18 -5.05 25.23
C GLU A 341 13.95 -4.11 26.18
N SER A 342 15.27 -3.98 26.01
CA SER A 342 16.11 -3.13 26.85
C SER A 342 15.80 -1.63 26.74
N LEU A 343 15.07 -1.20 25.70
CA LEU A 343 14.70 0.19 25.47
C LEU A 343 13.39 0.61 26.20
N TYR A 344 12.65 -0.37 26.75
CA TYR A 344 11.45 -0.14 27.54
C TYR A 344 11.81 0.11 29.00
N HIS A 345 11.42 1.26 29.53
CA HIS A 345 11.66 1.58 30.94
C HIS A 345 10.65 0.91 31.87
N SER A 346 9.46 0.62 31.36
CA SER A 346 8.40 -0.03 32.12
C SER A 346 7.45 -0.82 31.19
N ALA A 347 6.77 -1.81 31.75
CA ALA A 347 5.76 -2.57 31.04
C ALA A 347 4.60 -1.70 30.52
N SER A 348 4.35 -0.52 31.13
CA SER A 348 3.30 0.40 30.71
C SER A 348 3.57 1.06 29.34
N GLU A 349 4.78 0.97 28.82
CA GLU A 349 5.15 1.45 27.50
C GLU A 349 4.88 0.45 26.37
N GLN A 350 4.62 -0.83 26.70
CA GLN A 350 4.35 -1.92 25.74
C GLN A 350 2.91 -1.86 25.20
N ILE A 351 2.50 -0.77 24.56
CA ILE A 351 1.09 -0.48 24.29
C ILE A 351 0.67 -1.03 22.92
N HIS A 352 1.32 -0.60 21.84
CA HIS A 352 0.85 -0.90 20.50
C HIS A 352 1.02 -2.39 20.17
N GLY A 353 2.20 -2.96 20.46
CA GLY A 353 2.45 -4.39 20.28
C GLY A 353 1.46 -5.27 21.08
N THR A 354 1.12 -4.89 22.33
CA THR A 354 0.13 -5.58 23.15
C THR A 354 -1.26 -5.53 22.54
N SER A 355 -1.68 -4.35 22.09
CA SER A 355 -2.99 -4.16 21.46
C SER A 355 -3.11 -4.95 20.15
N MET A 356 -2.11 -4.87 19.26
CA MET A 356 -2.13 -5.58 17.98
C MET A 356 -2.10 -7.10 18.16
N ALA A 357 -1.25 -7.61 19.05
CA ALA A 357 -1.23 -9.04 19.39
C ALA A 357 -2.60 -9.52 19.91
N SER A 358 -3.23 -8.73 20.79
CA SER A 358 -4.56 -9.03 21.32
C SER A 358 -5.62 -9.09 20.22
N ILE A 359 -5.67 -8.13 19.32
CA ILE A 359 -6.65 -8.09 18.22
C ILE A 359 -6.40 -9.23 17.22
N ILE A 360 -5.17 -9.55 16.90
CA ILE A 360 -4.86 -10.70 16.03
C ILE A 360 -5.35 -12.01 16.64
N ILE A 361 -5.10 -12.22 17.94
CA ILE A 361 -5.41 -13.48 18.61
C ILE A 361 -6.92 -13.62 18.91
N HIS A 362 -7.55 -12.55 19.38
CA HIS A 362 -8.92 -12.62 19.93
C HIS A 362 -9.98 -11.87 19.11
N GLY A 363 -9.58 -10.96 18.22
CA GLY A 363 -10.50 -10.01 17.60
C GLY A 363 -10.86 -8.85 18.54
N ASP A 364 -12.04 -8.27 18.34
CA ASP A 364 -12.62 -7.27 19.25
C ASP A 364 -13.10 -7.93 20.52
N LEU A 365 -12.46 -7.67 21.64
CA LEU A 365 -12.82 -8.24 22.95
C LEU A 365 -14.20 -7.80 23.48
N SER A 366 -14.88 -6.86 22.82
CA SER A 366 -16.30 -6.57 23.04
C SER A 366 -17.19 -7.70 22.55
N LEU A 367 -16.73 -8.51 21.60
CA LEU A 367 -17.41 -9.70 21.07
C LEU A 367 -16.92 -10.95 21.81
N GLN A 368 -17.61 -11.37 22.85
CA GLN A 368 -17.24 -12.56 23.62
C GLN A 368 -17.43 -13.91 22.89
N ALA A 369 -17.92 -13.89 21.67
CA ALA A 369 -18.36 -15.09 20.94
C ALA A 369 -17.30 -15.68 19.98
N GLU A 370 -16.23 -14.97 19.68
CA GLU A 370 -15.21 -15.47 18.75
C GLU A 370 -14.11 -16.25 19.47
N PRO A 371 -13.80 -17.50 19.04
CA PRO A 371 -12.70 -18.26 19.65
C PRO A 371 -11.35 -17.59 19.36
N ALA A 372 -10.44 -17.67 20.33
CA ALA A 372 -9.05 -17.25 20.12
C ALA A 372 -8.37 -18.11 19.06
N LEU A 373 -7.34 -17.56 18.38
CA LEU A 373 -6.50 -18.36 17.48
C LEU A 373 -5.83 -19.50 18.25
N MET A 374 -5.83 -20.69 17.68
CA MET A 374 -5.20 -21.88 18.28
C MET A 374 -3.69 -21.89 18.08
N ARG A 375 -3.17 -21.27 17.01
CA ARG A 375 -1.74 -21.13 16.77
C ARG A 375 -1.18 -19.92 17.51
N ARG A 376 0.03 -20.09 18.04
CA ARG A 376 0.79 -18.97 18.60
C ARG A 376 1.16 -17.98 17.51
N VAL A 377 1.26 -16.71 17.87
CA VAL A 377 1.75 -15.63 17.00
C VAL A 377 3.24 -15.43 17.24
N TYR A 378 4.03 -15.44 16.17
CA TYR A 378 5.44 -15.05 16.22
C TYR A 378 5.53 -13.52 16.23
N VAL A 379 6.29 -12.99 17.16
CA VAL A 379 6.48 -11.55 17.32
C VAL A 379 7.94 -11.21 17.13
N ARG A 380 8.20 -10.28 16.24
CA ARG A 380 9.51 -9.68 16.04
C ARG A 380 9.40 -8.19 16.34
N PRO A 381 9.88 -7.72 17.50
CA PRO A 381 9.90 -6.29 17.81
C PRO A 381 10.72 -5.53 16.78
N ILE A 382 10.12 -4.46 16.24
CA ILE A 382 10.75 -3.51 15.31
C ILE A 382 10.53 -2.06 15.75
N MET A 383 9.74 -1.83 16.79
CA MET A 383 9.53 -0.54 17.41
C MET A 383 9.86 -0.61 18.89
N ALA A 384 10.25 0.52 19.44
CA ALA A 384 10.50 0.71 20.86
C ALA A 384 10.19 2.16 21.25
N PRO A 385 9.97 2.44 22.56
CA PRO A 385 9.78 3.80 23.06
C PRO A 385 10.99 4.66 22.78
N GLN A 386 10.80 5.85 22.22
CA GLN A 386 11.91 6.74 21.85
C GLN A 386 11.83 8.06 22.63
N GLN A 387 11.57 9.16 21.94
CA GLN A 387 11.58 10.49 22.53
C GLN A 387 10.44 10.71 23.52
N VAL A 388 10.74 11.38 24.62
CA VAL A 388 9.74 11.88 25.57
C VAL A 388 8.98 13.04 24.89
N GLN A 389 7.67 12.93 24.79
CA GLN A 389 6.81 14.02 24.30
C GLN A 389 6.51 15.04 25.40
N MET A 390 5.92 16.21 25.04
CA MET A 390 5.54 17.26 26.01
C MET A 390 4.62 16.74 27.13
N ASP A 391 3.83 15.70 26.87
CA ASP A 391 2.97 15.05 27.87
C ASP A 391 3.68 13.98 28.72
N GLY A 392 4.99 13.83 28.57
CA GLY A 392 5.83 12.84 29.25
C GLY A 392 5.72 11.43 28.68
N SER A 393 4.92 11.18 27.65
CA SER A 393 4.80 9.87 27.01
C SER A 393 5.99 9.57 26.08
N ARG A 394 6.31 8.28 25.94
CA ARG A 394 7.33 7.77 25.01
C ARG A 394 6.65 6.81 24.01
N PRO A 395 6.17 7.32 22.87
CA PRO A 395 5.51 6.47 21.87
C PRO A 395 6.48 5.47 21.25
N GLU A 396 5.97 4.27 20.98
CA GLU A 396 6.69 3.23 20.24
C GLU A 396 6.84 3.65 18.77
N GLN A 397 8.07 3.63 18.29
CA GLN A 397 8.45 3.93 16.90
C GLN A 397 9.67 3.14 16.48
N ILE A 398 9.94 3.03 15.18
CA ILE A 398 11.20 2.45 14.71
C ILE A 398 12.34 3.37 15.19
N PRO A 399 13.33 2.84 15.95
CA PRO A 399 14.43 3.66 16.43
C PRO A 399 15.21 4.30 15.28
N SER A 400 15.58 5.57 15.43
CA SER A 400 16.28 6.35 14.42
C SER A 400 17.70 5.84 14.08
N ALA A 401 18.20 4.86 14.85
CA ALA A 401 19.44 4.14 14.54
C ALA A 401 19.28 3.09 13.43
N TYR A 402 18.05 2.79 13.00
CA TYR A 402 17.78 1.76 11.99
C TYR A 402 17.05 2.33 10.79
N LEU A 403 17.43 1.88 9.59
CA LEU A 403 16.63 2.05 8.40
C LEU A 403 15.46 1.05 8.42
N PRO A 404 14.19 1.48 8.27
CA PRO A 404 13.05 0.56 8.25
C PRO A 404 13.20 -0.57 7.23
N VAL A 405 13.79 -0.27 6.08
CA VAL A 405 14.03 -1.23 4.98
C VAL A 405 14.97 -2.35 5.41
N ASP A 406 16.08 -2.01 6.11
CA ASP A 406 17.04 -2.98 6.64
C ASP A 406 16.41 -3.84 7.75
N LEU A 407 15.73 -3.20 8.68
CA LEU A 407 15.14 -3.89 9.83
C LEU A 407 14.10 -4.93 9.39
N ILE A 408 13.22 -4.57 8.45
CA ILE A 408 12.23 -5.49 7.88
C ILE A 408 12.89 -6.61 7.08
N HIS A 409 13.92 -6.29 6.29
CA HIS A 409 14.68 -7.30 5.55
C HIS A 409 15.30 -8.34 6.49
N ARG A 410 16.01 -7.90 7.54
CA ARG A 410 16.64 -8.77 8.55
C ARG A 410 15.59 -9.61 9.29
N ALA A 411 14.46 -9.01 9.67
CA ALA A 411 13.38 -9.72 10.34
C ALA A 411 12.83 -10.89 9.49
N VAL A 412 12.53 -10.65 8.22
CA VAL A 412 12.00 -11.71 7.33
C VAL A 412 13.07 -12.71 6.94
N HIS A 413 14.32 -12.27 6.71
CA HIS A 413 15.43 -13.17 6.43
C HIS A 413 15.64 -14.16 7.57
N ARG A 414 15.69 -13.68 8.82
CA ARG A 414 15.80 -14.52 10.02
C ARG A 414 14.66 -15.53 10.15
N MET A 415 13.42 -15.10 9.90
CA MET A 415 12.26 -16.01 9.90
C MET A 415 12.37 -17.14 8.88
N LYS A 416 12.87 -16.84 7.67
CA LYS A 416 12.77 -17.73 6.49
C LYS A 416 14.07 -18.46 6.14
N VAL A 417 15.21 -17.87 6.44
CA VAL A 417 16.54 -18.39 6.08
C VAL A 417 17.36 -18.70 7.32
N GLY A 418 17.23 -17.89 8.36
CA GLY A 418 18.06 -17.89 9.57
C GLY A 418 19.21 -16.90 9.45
N ASP A 419 19.96 -16.77 10.52
CA ASP A 419 21.23 -16.00 10.58
C ASP A 419 22.41 -16.95 10.39
N GLU A 420 23.64 -16.41 10.26
CA GLU A 420 24.84 -17.21 10.10
C GLU A 420 24.95 -18.31 11.16
N GLY A 421 24.88 -19.57 10.73
CA GLY A 421 24.95 -20.75 11.60
C GLY A 421 23.67 -21.13 12.35
N SER A 422 22.54 -20.41 12.15
CA SER A 422 21.27 -20.67 12.81
C SER A 422 20.20 -21.12 11.81
N ALA A 423 19.34 -22.05 12.25
CA ALA A 423 18.17 -22.44 11.46
C ALA A 423 17.14 -21.30 11.38
N PRO A 424 16.25 -21.31 10.37
CA PRO A 424 15.14 -20.36 10.26
C PRO A 424 14.31 -20.31 11.55
N ALA A 425 14.11 -19.11 12.09
CA ALA A 425 13.40 -18.94 13.37
C ALA A 425 11.89 -19.26 13.27
N ALA A 426 11.26 -18.98 12.11
CA ALA A 426 9.84 -19.22 11.92
C ALA A 426 9.49 -19.53 10.45
N PRO A 427 9.95 -20.66 9.89
CA PRO A 427 9.77 -20.97 8.46
C PRO A 427 8.30 -21.16 8.07
N GLY A 428 7.43 -21.49 9.03
CA GLY A 428 5.98 -21.68 8.86
C GLY A 428 5.19 -20.41 8.55
N ILE A 429 5.73 -19.23 8.78
CA ILE A 429 5.03 -17.95 8.58
C ILE A 429 4.56 -17.80 7.13
N LYS A 430 3.27 -17.49 6.97
CA LYS A 430 2.60 -17.21 5.70
C LYS A 430 2.13 -15.76 5.61
N VAL A 431 1.84 -15.15 6.74
CA VAL A 431 1.25 -13.82 6.85
C VAL A 431 2.06 -12.98 7.84
N ILE A 432 2.34 -11.75 7.46
CA ILE A 432 3.06 -10.79 8.28
C ILE A 432 2.18 -9.56 8.47
N ASN A 433 1.82 -9.25 9.71
CA ASN A 433 1.16 -8.01 10.07
C ASN A 433 2.16 -6.87 10.15
N LEU A 434 1.82 -5.73 9.56
CA LEU A 434 2.58 -4.50 9.64
C LEU A 434 1.59 -3.33 9.85
N SER A 435 1.21 -3.10 11.10
CA SER A 435 0.20 -2.10 11.50
C SER A 435 0.80 -0.70 11.71
N ILE A 436 1.82 -0.36 10.96
CA ILE A 436 2.57 0.92 11.07
C ILE A 436 2.75 1.58 9.71
N GLY A 437 3.06 2.87 9.71
CA GLY A 437 3.34 3.62 8.49
C GLY A 437 4.14 4.89 8.77
N ASP A 438 4.86 5.38 7.77
CA ASP A 438 5.67 6.59 7.84
C ASP A 438 4.84 7.82 7.42
N ARG A 439 4.48 8.67 8.38
CA ARG A 439 3.66 9.88 8.18
C ARG A 439 4.32 10.93 7.31
N TYR A 440 5.65 10.93 7.22
CA TYR A 440 6.44 11.85 6.38
C TYR A 440 6.77 11.25 5.00
N ARG A 441 6.43 10.00 4.77
CA ARG A 441 6.61 9.33 3.48
C ARG A 441 5.25 8.96 2.90
N ARG A 442 4.48 10.00 2.52
CA ARG A 442 3.17 9.84 1.88
C ARG A 442 3.35 9.44 0.42
N PHE A 443 2.47 8.58 -0.06
CA PHE A 443 2.54 8.07 -1.43
C PHE A 443 2.33 9.18 -2.47
N ASP A 444 3.30 9.39 -3.33
CA ASP A 444 3.37 10.41 -4.39
C ASP A 444 3.47 9.80 -5.80
N ASN A 445 2.92 8.62 -6.04
CA ASN A 445 3.05 7.76 -7.23
C ASN A 445 4.43 7.07 -7.38
N ARG A 446 5.42 7.38 -6.55
CA ARG A 446 6.68 6.64 -6.46
C ARG A 446 6.55 5.56 -5.41
N ILE A 447 6.94 4.34 -5.75
CA ILE A 447 7.00 3.24 -4.76
C ILE A 447 8.24 3.46 -3.89
N SER A 448 8.03 3.61 -2.59
CA SER A 448 9.10 3.82 -1.62
C SER A 448 10.04 2.61 -1.54
N PRO A 449 11.29 2.77 -1.09
CA PRO A 449 12.18 1.65 -0.82
C PRO A 449 11.58 0.63 0.14
N TRP A 450 10.82 1.09 1.13
CA TRP A 450 10.14 0.20 2.06
C TRP A 450 9.06 -0.65 1.37
N ALA A 451 8.18 -0.06 0.56
CA ALA A 451 7.19 -0.82 -0.21
C ALA A 451 7.85 -1.75 -1.25
N ARG A 452 8.97 -1.32 -1.89
CA ARG A 452 9.78 -2.19 -2.77
C ARG A 452 10.31 -3.42 -2.02
N MET A 453 10.75 -3.24 -0.78
CA MET A 453 11.22 -4.33 0.07
C MET A 453 10.09 -5.31 0.38
N LEU A 454 8.89 -4.82 0.76
CA LEU A 454 7.74 -5.71 0.98
C LEU A 454 7.38 -6.49 -0.29
N ASP A 455 7.37 -5.83 -1.45
CA ASP A 455 7.07 -6.48 -2.73
C ASP A 455 8.07 -7.57 -3.08
N TRP A 456 9.36 -7.30 -2.86
CA TRP A 456 10.43 -8.26 -3.10
C TRP A 456 10.38 -9.44 -2.13
N LEU A 457 10.20 -9.16 -0.82
CA LEU A 457 10.11 -10.20 0.20
C LEU A 457 8.88 -11.11 0.00
N SER A 458 7.74 -10.52 -0.40
CA SER A 458 6.53 -11.28 -0.70
C SER A 458 6.76 -12.31 -1.81
N GLU A 459 7.38 -11.88 -2.90
CA GLU A 459 7.65 -12.75 -4.05
C GLU A 459 8.77 -13.76 -3.77
N LYS A 460 9.82 -13.33 -3.06
CA LYS A 460 10.98 -14.15 -2.76
C LYS A 460 10.69 -15.28 -1.76
N TYR A 461 9.87 -14.99 -0.74
CA TYR A 461 9.64 -15.91 0.38
C TYR A 461 8.20 -16.42 0.49
N ASP A 462 7.35 -16.13 -0.49
CA ASP A 462 5.94 -16.55 -0.51
C ASP A 462 5.18 -16.14 0.77
N VAL A 463 5.30 -14.88 1.16
CA VAL A 463 4.62 -14.31 2.33
C VAL A 463 3.66 -13.20 1.93
N LEU A 464 2.54 -13.11 2.64
CA LEU A 464 1.56 -12.04 2.49
C LEU A 464 1.77 -11.00 3.59
N PHE A 465 2.12 -9.77 3.21
CA PHE A 465 2.03 -8.63 4.12
C PHE A 465 0.61 -8.09 4.16
N VAL A 466 0.11 -7.87 5.38
CA VAL A 466 -1.13 -7.14 5.65
C VAL A 466 -0.74 -5.82 6.29
N VAL A 467 -0.99 -4.71 5.59
CA VAL A 467 -0.38 -3.40 5.89
C VAL A 467 -1.45 -2.36 6.19
N SER A 468 -1.22 -1.53 7.19
CA SER A 468 -2.06 -0.38 7.53
C SER A 468 -1.96 0.70 6.45
N ALA A 469 -3.10 1.29 6.08
CA ALA A 469 -3.14 2.40 5.14
C ALA A 469 -2.56 3.71 5.72
N GLY A 470 -2.46 3.81 7.03
CA GLY A 470 -2.08 4.99 7.78
C GLY A 470 -3.28 5.80 8.29
N ASN A 471 -3.06 6.57 9.34
CA ASN A 471 -4.08 7.40 9.98
C ASN A 471 -3.83 8.88 9.66
N MET A 472 -4.84 9.56 9.13
CA MET A 472 -4.81 11.00 8.88
C MET A 472 -5.26 11.73 10.14
N ASP A 473 -4.31 12.26 10.88
CA ASP A 473 -4.51 12.95 12.16
C ASP A 473 -4.74 14.46 12.02
N HIS A 474 -4.88 14.96 10.78
CA HIS A 474 -5.10 16.38 10.52
C HIS A 474 -6.51 16.82 10.87
N ASP A 475 -6.58 18.02 11.43
CA ASP A 475 -7.82 18.73 11.61
C ASP A 475 -8.49 19.04 10.27
N PHE A 476 -9.81 19.08 10.25
CA PHE A 476 -10.58 19.60 9.12
C PHE A 476 -11.70 20.54 9.59
N VAL A 477 -12.12 21.42 8.71
CA VAL A 477 -13.11 22.47 9.01
C VAL A 477 -14.42 22.17 8.31
N LEU A 478 -15.53 22.28 9.03
CA LEU A 478 -16.88 22.25 8.49
C LEU A 478 -17.27 23.66 8.08
N GLU A 479 -17.03 24.03 6.83
CA GLU A 479 -17.29 25.38 6.32
C GLU A 479 -18.78 25.78 6.47
N GLY A 480 -19.04 26.94 7.03
CA GLY A 480 -20.37 27.47 7.25
C GLY A 480 -21.14 26.82 8.41
N ILE A 481 -20.49 25.99 9.21
CA ILE A 481 -21.07 25.33 10.39
C ILE A 481 -20.35 25.83 11.65
N ASP A 482 -21.01 26.62 12.43
CA ASP A 482 -20.57 27.03 13.78
C ASP A 482 -21.09 26.05 14.86
N GLU A 483 -20.70 26.27 16.12
CA GLU A 483 -21.09 25.41 17.25
C GLU A 483 -22.61 25.37 17.46
N SER A 484 -23.30 26.48 17.20
CA SER A 484 -24.75 26.57 17.36
C SER A 484 -25.49 25.76 16.30
N ILE A 485 -25.03 25.82 15.07
CA ILE A 485 -25.54 25.01 13.96
C ILE A 485 -25.25 23.54 14.20
N LEU A 486 -24.00 23.20 14.56
CA LEU A 486 -23.57 21.84 14.83
C LEU A 486 -24.46 21.13 15.86
N SER A 487 -24.82 21.84 16.93
CA SER A 487 -25.65 21.30 18.02
C SER A 487 -27.06 20.92 17.59
N GLY A 488 -27.60 21.53 16.55
CA GLY A 488 -28.92 21.27 15.98
C GLY A 488 -28.92 20.44 14.68
N LEU A 489 -27.72 20.08 14.15
CA LEU A 489 -27.61 19.45 12.86
C LEU A 489 -28.06 17.97 12.90
N PRO A 490 -28.98 17.53 12.01
CA PRO A 490 -29.31 16.12 11.88
C PRO A 490 -28.09 15.26 11.52
N PRO A 491 -27.98 14.01 12.02
CA PRO A 491 -26.85 13.13 11.72
C PRO A 491 -26.55 12.96 10.23
N ASP A 492 -27.57 12.81 9.41
CA ASP A 492 -27.40 12.65 7.95
C ASP A 492 -26.80 13.90 7.29
N GLU A 493 -27.18 15.11 7.74
CA GLU A 493 -26.62 16.36 7.23
C GLU A 493 -25.16 16.55 7.72
N LEU A 494 -24.87 16.16 8.97
CA LEU A 494 -23.49 16.16 9.47
C LEU A 494 -22.59 15.24 8.63
N GLU A 495 -23.04 14.02 8.30
CA GLU A 495 -22.32 13.09 7.43
C GLU A 495 -21.97 13.73 6.08
N GLU A 496 -22.90 14.47 5.48
CA GLU A 496 -22.71 15.17 4.21
C GLU A 496 -21.65 16.26 4.29
N HIS A 497 -21.69 17.10 5.31
CA HIS A 497 -20.68 18.15 5.56
C HIS A 497 -19.29 17.55 5.80
N VAL A 498 -19.21 16.46 6.56
CA VAL A 498 -17.95 15.76 6.81
C VAL A 498 -17.37 15.19 5.51
N ILE A 499 -18.18 14.51 4.68
CA ILE A 499 -17.73 13.98 3.38
C ILE A 499 -17.20 15.10 2.48
N ALA A 500 -17.90 16.24 2.43
CA ALA A 500 -17.47 17.40 1.64
C ALA A 500 -16.13 17.96 2.12
N ALA A 501 -15.93 18.08 3.43
CA ALA A 501 -14.69 18.56 4.03
C ALA A 501 -13.52 17.61 3.74
N LEU A 502 -13.72 16.30 3.95
CA LEU A 502 -12.71 15.28 3.66
C LEU A 502 -12.34 15.23 2.16
N ALA A 503 -13.32 15.38 1.28
CA ALA A 503 -13.09 15.39 -0.17
C ALA A 503 -12.24 16.59 -0.63
N LYS A 504 -12.28 17.73 0.08
CA LYS A 504 -11.41 18.89 -0.19
C LYS A 504 -9.95 18.61 0.17
N GLN A 505 -9.71 17.82 1.20
CA GLN A 505 -8.36 17.46 1.67
C GLN A 505 -7.73 16.26 0.95
N ARG A 506 -8.30 15.76 -0.15
CA ARG A 506 -7.83 14.52 -0.82
C ARG A 506 -6.32 14.52 -1.15
N GLN A 507 -5.77 15.66 -1.53
CA GLN A 507 -4.35 15.73 -1.88
C GLN A 507 -3.42 15.56 -0.68
N GLU A 508 -3.87 15.94 0.49
CA GLU A 508 -3.13 15.80 1.76
C GLU A 508 -3.36 14.45 2.42
N ARG A 509 -4.47 13.77 2.08
CA ARG A 509 -4.89 12.50 2.67
C ARG A 509 -4.41 11.30 1.85
N ARG A 510 -3.11 11.21 1.59
CA ARG A 510 -2.49 10.10 0.87
C ARG A 510 -2.04 9.01 1.83
N MET A 511 -2.05 7.74 1.36
CA MET A 511 -1.58 6.63 2.19
C MET A 511 -0.12 6.81 2.59
N MET A 512 0.23 6.25 3.74
CA MET A 512 1.58 6.29 4.31
C MET A 512 2.38 5.07 3.86
N SER A 513 3.65 5.26 3.47
CA SER A 513 4.54 4.13 3.18
C SER A 513 4.64 3.17 4.38
N PRO A 514 4.63 1.84 4.17
CA PRO A 514 4.73 1.12 2.90
C PRO A 514 3.38 0.65 2.31
N ALA A 515 2.28 1.33 2.62
CA ALA A 515 0.92 0.95 2.21
C ALA A 515 0.73 0.84 0.68
N GLU A 516 1.59 1.49 -0.10
CA GLU A 516 1.56 1.45 -1.56
C GLU A 516 2.19 0.18 -2.17
N SER A 517 2.73 -0.74 -1.37
CA SER A 517 3.25 -2.04 -1.85
C SER A 517 2.18 -2.77 -2.68
N ILE A 518 2.54 -3.20 -3.89
CA ILE A 518 1.59 -3.84 -4.80
C ILE A 518 1.29 -5.30 -4.46
N ASN A 519 2.24 -5.99 -3.80
CA ASN A 519 2.09 -7.38 -3.40
C ASN A 519 1.39 -7.55 -2.05
N ALA A 520 1.46 -6.56 -1.18
CA ALA A 520 0.72 -6.54 0.10
C ALA A 520 -0.79 -6.36 -0.11
N VAL A 521 -1.58 -6.69 0.92
CA VAL A 521 -2.95 -6.22 1.09
C VAL A 521 -2.93 -5.03 2.05
N THR A 522 -3.38 -3.88 1.56
CA THR A 522 -3.48 -2.65 2.36
C THR A 522 -4.90 -2.51 2.89
N VAL A 523 -5.00 -2.25 4.19
CA VAL A 523 -6.26 -2.23 4.92
C VAL A 523 -6.56 -0.83 5.41
N SER A 524 -7.74 -0.31 5.09
CA SER A 524 -8.33 0.88 5.70
C SER A 524 -9.39 0.51 6.74
N ALA A 525 -9.77 1.47 7.56
CA ALA A 525 -10.72 1.27 8.63
C ALA A 525 -12.17 1.57 8.18
N SER A 526 -13.13 0.71 8.52
CA SER A 526 -14.53 1.13 8.60
C SER A 526 -14.83 1.75 9.96
N HIS A 527 -15.76 2.70 9.98
CA HIS A 527 -16.20 3.42 11.19
C HIS A 527 -17.18 2.54 11.99
N HIS A 528 -16.67 1.43 12.52
CA HIS A 528 -17.47 0.41 13.19
C HIS A 528 -16.74 -0.24 14.35
N ASP A 529 -17.45 -0.45 15.45
CA ASP A 529 -17.06 -1.28 16.61
C ASP A 529 -18.29 -1.85 17.28
N HIS A 530 -18.09 -2.65 18.32
CA HIS A 530 -19.15 -3.29 19.13
C HIS A 530 -19.33 -2.63 20.52
N HIS A 531 -18.78 -1.43 20.71
CA HIS A 531 -18.96 -0.68 21.95
C HIS A 531 -20.38 -0.12 22.06
N ASN A 532 -21.07 -0.46 23.15
CA ASN A 532 -22.46 -0.05 23.42
C ASN A 532 -22.58 1.11 24.43
N GLY A 533 -21.47 1.68 24.91
CA GLY A 533 -21.46 2.78 25.86
C GLY A 533 -21.78 4.13 25.20
N THR A 534 -22.11 5.11 26.03
CA THR A 534 -22.26 6.51 25.59
C THR A 534 -20.88 7.13 25.33
N LEU A 535 -20.83 8.07 24.40
CA LEU A 535 -19.64 8.88 24.18
C LEU A 535 -19.35 9.75 25.42
N MET A 536 -18.06 9.94 25.70
CA MET A 536 -17.64 10.92 26.69
C MET A 536 -18.12 12.33 26.32
N ALA A 537 -18.31 13.17 27.31
CA ALA A 537 -18.63 14.60 27.10
C ALA A 537 -17.56 15.23 26.16
N ASN A 538 -18.00 16.15 25.31
CA ASN A 538 -17.17 16.84 24.31
C ASN A 538 -16.62 15.97 23.17
N ARG A 539 -17.12 14.76 23.01
CA ARG A 539 -16.77 13.87 21.87
C ARG A 539 -17.92 13.79 20.88
N LEU A 540 -17.58 13.85 19.60
CA LEU A 540 -18.52 13.77 18.48
C LEU A 540 -18.33 12.46 17.72
N ASN A 541 -19.42 11.79 17.39
CA ASN A 541 -19.46 10.71 16.43
C ASN A 541 -19.91 11.30 15.08
N LEU A 542 -19.05 11.28 14.09
CA LEU A 542 -19.29 11.96 12.82
C LEU A 542 -20.13 11.13 11.85
N PHE A 543 -20.15 9.81 12.02
CA PHE A 543 -20.90 8.89 11.17
C PHE A 543 -21.72 7.94 12.01
N THR A 544 -23.02 7.87 11.73
CA THR A 544 -23.96 6.96 12.39
C THR A 544 -24.40 5.82 11.50
N ARG A 545 -24.23 5.97 10.19
CA ARG A 545 -24.61 5.00 9.17
C ARG A 545 -23.67 3.79 9.20
N ALA A 546 -24.24 2.59 9.12
CA ALA A 546 -23.45 1.37 8.98
C ALA A 546 -22.65 1.36 7.66
N GLY A 547 -21.50 0.66 7.64
CA GLY A 547 -20.69 0.51 6.44
C GLY A 547 -19.84 1.72 6.05
N MET A 548 -19.92 2.83 6.82
CA MET A 548 -19.11 4.02 6.55
C MET A 548 -17.62 3.74 6.73
N PHE A 549 -16.84 4.38 5.88
CA PHE A 549 -15.38 4.45 6.07
C PHE A 549 -15.03 5.32 7.28
N SER A 550 -13.86 5.09 7.90
CA SER A 550 -13.41 5.95 8.99
C SER A 550 -12.93 7.31 8.48
N PRO A 551 -13.26 8.43 9.14
CA PRO A 551 -12.80 9.77 8.76
C PRO A 551 -11.26 9.93 8.83
N ILE A 552 -10.55 9.06 9.53
CA ILE A 552 -9.08 9.07 9.59
C ILE A 552 -8.40 8.34 8.44
N ASN A 553 -9.16 7.70 7.55
CA ASN A 553 -8.57 6.99 6.42
C ASN A 553 -7.88 7.95 5.44
N PRO A 554 -6.83 7.50 4.74
CA PRO A 554 -6.40 8.15 3.52
C PRO A 554 -7.48 8.03 2.43
N ILE A 555 -7.54 9.02 1.54
CA ILE A 555 -8.46 9.06 0.39
C ILE A 555 -7.61 9.06 -0.87
N THR A 556 -7.29 7.87 -1.38
CA THR A 556 -6.24 7.73 -2.38
C THR A 556 -6.42 6.47 -3.23
N LEU A 557 -5.62 6.39 -4.28
CA LEU A 557 -5.40 5.17 -5.08
C LEU A 557 -3.92 4.82 -5.04
N GLY A 558 -3.60 3.58 -5.37
CA GLY A 558 -2.23 3.14 -5.55
C GLY A 558 -1.65 3.55 -6.91
N ARG A 559 -0.45 3.06 -7.19
CA ARG A 559 0.28 3.35 -8.44
C ARG A 559 -0.59 3.09 -9.68
N LYS A 560 -0.56 4.03 -10.63
CA LYS A 560 -1.37 4.01 -11.86
C LYS A 560 -2.88 3.82 -11.59
N ASN A 561 -3.35 4.36 -10.50
CA ASN A 561 -4.75 4.24 -10.04
C ASN A 561 -5.18 2.78 -9.75
N ALA A 562 -4.28 1.92 -9.30
CA ALA A 562 -4.65 0.64 -8.71
C ALA A 562 -5.54 0.87 -7.48
N VAL A 563 -6.48 -0.03 -7.23
CA VAL A 563 -7.31 0.04 -6.03
C VAL A 563 -6.42 -0.22 -4.81
N LYS A 564 -6.22 0.83 -4.01
CA LYS A 564 -5.50 0.84 -2.73
C LYS A 564 -6.01 2.01 -1.87
N PRO A 565 -6.28 1.72 -0.58
CA PRO A 565 -6.32 0.41 0.09
C PRO A 565 -7.27 -0.57 -0.59
N GLU A 566 -6.97 -1.88 -0.54
CA GLU A 566 -7.84 -2.88 -1.18
C GLU A 566 -9.13 -3.10 -0.42
N ILE A 567 -9.07 -3.25 0.90
CA ILE A 567 -10.20 -3.65 1.73
C ILE A 567 -10.39 -2.74 2.93
N GLN A 568 -11.59 -2.81 3.50
CA GLN A 568 -11.92 -2.20 4.79
C GLN A 568 -12.24 -3.28 5.81
N MET A 569 -11.75 -3.09 7.05
CA MET A 569 -12.12 -3.88 8.22
C MET A 569 -12.56 -2.94 9.35
N PRO A 570 -13.30 -3.40 10.36
CA PRO A 570 -13.63 -2.59 11.52
C PRO A 570 -12.36 -2.00 12.15
N GLY A 571 -12.30 -0.68 12.24
CA GLY A 571 -11.17 0.04 12.83
C GLY A 571 -11.51 0.70 14.16
N GLY A 572 -12.77 0.63 14.58
CA GLY A 572 -13.33 1.39 15.68
C GLY A 572 -13.94 2.73 15.23
N ARG A 573 -14.92 3.22 15.97
CA ARG A 573 -15.50 4.54 15.76
C ARG A 573 -14.54 5.60 16.27
N GLN A 574 -13.91 6.33 15.36
CA GLN A 574 -13.05 7.44 15.69
C GLN A 574 -13.90 8.63 16.18
N ALA A 575 -13.78 8.97 17.44
CA ALA A 575 -14.39 10.16 17.99
C ALA A 575 -13.60 11.42 17.64
N TYR A 576 -14.29 12.57 17.59
CA TYR A 576 -13.69 13.88 17.29
C TYR A 576 -13.98 14.88 18.39
N VAL A 577 -13.15 15.89 18.49
CA VAL A 577 -13.34 17.04 19.38
C VAL A 577 -13.37 18.32 18.55
N ASN A 578 -14.23 19.27 18.95
CA ASN A 578 -14.23 20.62 18.41
C ASN A 578 -13.09 21.43 19.02
N LYS A 579 -12.19 21.94 18.20
CA LYS A 579 -11.06 22.80 18.59
C LYS A 579 -11.22 24.26 18.15
N SER A 580 -12.41 24.68 17.73
CA SER A 580 -12.66 26.11 17.40
C SER A 580 -12.42 26.97 18.62
N LEU A 581 -11.77 28.12 18.42
CA LEU A 581 -11.44 29.05 19.54
C LEU A 581 -12.65 29.88 19.98
N ARG A 582 -13.62 30.10 19.07
CA ARG A 582 -14.84 30.86 19.32
C ARG A 582 -16.06 30.13 18.82
N ALA A 583 -17.15 30.18 19.53
CA ALA A 583 -18.41 29.54 19.15
C ALA A 583 -19.00 30.02 17.80
N SER A 584 -18.62 31.18 17.31
CA SER A 584 -19.06 31.77 16.05
C SER A 584 -18.12 31.48 14.86
N GLU A 585 -17.04 30.75 15.09
CA GLU A 585 -16.14 30.29 14.02
C GLU A 585 -16.61 28.96 13.46
N ASP A 586 -16.24 28.69 12.21
CA ASP A 586 -16.46 27.38 11.60
C ASP A 586 -15.84 26.28 12.47
N VAL A 587 -16.60 25.21 12.67
CA VAL A 587 -16.19 24.09 13.51
C VAL A 587 -14.93 23.42 12.94
N ARG A 588 -13.88 23.37 13.77
CA ARG A 588 -12.63 22.67 13.50
C ARG A 588 -12.61 21.36 14.26
N LEU A 589 -12.63 20.26 13.54
CA LEU A 589 -12.67 18.91 14.09
C LEU A 589 -11.28 18.26 14.10
N SER A 590 -10.88 17.77 15.27
CA SER A 590 -9.63 17.04 15.49
C SER A 590 -9.92 15.61 15.96
N PRO A 591 -9.18 14.59 15.49
CA PRO A 591 -9.32 13.24 16.00
C PRO A 591 -9.02 13.18 17.51
N ALA A 592 -9.91 12.57 18.25
CA ALA A 592 -9.72 12.36 19.67
C ALA A 592 -8.87 11.11 19.93
N ARG A 593 -7.99 11.14 20.94
CA ARG A 593 -7.23 9.95 21.36
C ARG A 593 -8.17 8.87 21.92
N GLY A 594 -7.79 7.60 21.76
CA GLY A 594 -8.48 6.46 22.38
C GLY A 594 -8.54 6.57 23.90
N THR A 595 -9.50 5.89 24.52
CA THR A 595 -9.68 5.87 25.97
C THR A 595 -10.04 4.47 26.46
N ARG A 596 -9.98 4.25 27.77
CA ARG A 596 -10.46 3.01 28.40
C ARG A 596 -11.99 2.83 28.31
N PHE A 597 -12.73 3.89 28.03
CA PHE A 597 -14.20 3.91 28.03
C PHE A 597 -14.83 3.77 26.65
N GLY A 598 -14.02 3.77 25.59
CA GLY A 598 -14.49 3.70 24.20
C GLY A 598 -15.00 5.06 23.66
N PRO A 599 -15.56 5.08 22.47
CA PRO A 599 -15.74 3.93 21.55
C PRO A 599 -14.43 3.44 20.95
N GLY A 600 -14.49 2.32 20.23
CA GLY A 600 -13.35 1.73 19.53
C GLY A 600 -13.34 0.20 19.59
N ILE A 601 -12.29 -0.40 19.04
CA ILE A 601 -12.00 -1.82 19.17
C ILE A 601 -11.39 -2.07 20.54
N LYS A 602 -11.96 -3.02 21.29
CA LYS A 602 -11.47 -3.40 22.61
C LYS A 602 -10.33 -4.39 22.51
N SER A 603 -9.21 -4.07 23.16
CA SER A 603 -7.99 -4.90 23.16
C SER A 603 -7.32 -4.92 24.53
N ALA A 604 -6.37 -5.84 24.72
CA ALA A 604 -5.46 -5.84 25.86
C ALA A 604 -4.56 -4.59 25.83
N LEU A 605 -4.33 -4.01 26.98
CA LEU A 605 -3.40 -2.89 27.18
C LEU A 605 -2.55 -3.13 28.43
N PRO A 606 -1.35 -2.61 28.52
CA PRO A 606 -0.60 -2.59 29.77
C PRO A 606 -1.28 -1.67 30.78
N SER A 607 -1.01 -1.89 32.04
CA SER A 607 -1.51 -1.06 33.14
C SER A 607 -0.45 -0.11 33.66
N ALA A 608 -0.83 1.10 34.04
CA ALA A 608 0.01 1.99 34.82
C ALA A 608 0.21 1.46 36.27
N THR A 609 -0.71 0.60 36.75
CA THR A 609 -0.60 -0.02 38.06
C THR A 609 0.37 -1.19 38.01
N GLN A 610 1.46 -1.12 38.76
CA GLN A 610 2.48 -2.17 38.83
C GLN A 610 1.88 -3.52 39.23
N GLY A 611 2.17 -4.58 38.47
CA GLY A 611 1.71 -5.93 38.69
C GLY A 611 0.31 -6.25 38.14
N SER A 612 -0.41 -5.31 37.57
CA SER A 612 -1.68 -5.57 36.89
C SER A 612 -1.44 -6.04 35.46
N VAL A 613 -1.97 -7.23 35.13
CA VAL A 613 -1.78 -7.90 33.82
C VAL A 613 -3.09 -8.21 33.11
N ASN A 614 -4.16 -7.51 33.46
CA ASN A 614 -5.53 -7.77 32.96
C ASN A 614 -6.26 -6.48 32.57
N THR A 615 -5.55 -5.49 32.10
CA THR A 615 -6.10 -4.18 31.67
C THR A 615 -6.52 -4.22 30.21
N TYR A 616 -7.65 -3.59 29.91
CA TYR A 616 -8.21 -3.47 28.57
C TYR A 616 -8.58 -2.03 28.26
N GLY A 617 -8.63 -1.68 27.00
CA GLY A 617 -9.08 -0.37 26.55
C GLY A 617 -9.52 -0.37 25.10
N TYR A 618 -9.91 0.81 24.63
CA TYR A 618 -10.48 0.99 23.31
C TYR A 618 -9.60 1.92 22.47
N SER A 619 -9.44 1.57 21.22
CA SER A 619 -8.72 2.41 20.24
C SER A 619 -9.42 2.40 18.89
N ALA A 620 -9.14 3.41 18.07
CA ALA A 620 -9.59 3.47 16.69
C ALA A 620 -8.40 3.75 15.76
N GLY A 621 -8.37 3.06 14.62
CA GLY A 621 -7.27 3.22 13.66
C GLY A 621 -7.26 2.19 12.57
N THR A 622 -6.52 2.48 11.51
CA THR A 622 -6.23 1.51 10.44
C THR A 622 -5.35 0.36 10.95
N SER A 623 -4.61 0.55 12.04
CA SER A 623 -3.85 -0.51 12.71
C SER A 623 -4.75 -1.62 13.24
N ASN A 624 -5.87 -1.26 13.92
CA ASN A 624 -6.85 -2.23 14.39
C ASN A 624 -7.49 -3.01 13.23
N ALA A 625 -7.87 -2.29 12.16
CA ALA A 625 -8.42 -2.91 10.96
C ALA A 625 -7.43 -3.90 10.33
N THR A 626 -6.14 -3.58 10.31
CA THR A 626 -5.06 -4.41 9.79
C THR A 626 -4.85 -5.66 10.66
N ALA A 627 -4.89 -5.51 11.98
CA ALA A 627 -4.79 -6.63 12.92
C ALA A 627 -6.00 -7.58 12.78
N LEU A 628 -7.23 -7.05 12.62
CA LEU A 628 -8.43 -7.85 12.35
C LEU A 628 -8.33 -8.55 10.98
N ALA A 629 -7.85 -7.87 9.93
CA ALA A 629 -7.61 -8.50 8.64
C ALA A 629 -6.61 -9.66 8.76
N THR A 630 -5.52 -9.47 9.51
CA THR A 630 -4.51 -10.51 9.79
C THR A 630 -5.15 -11.71 10.49
N ARG A 631 -6.00 -11.47 11.50
CA ARG A 631 -6.78 -12.53 12.15
C ARG A 631 -7.64 -13.30 11.14
N ARG A 632 -8.34 -12.60 10.23
CA ARG A 632 -9.16 -13.27 9.20
C ARG A 632 -8.32 -14.12 8.27
N VAL A 633 -7.14 -13.66 7.90
CA VAL A 633 -6.19 -14.46 7.08
C VAL A 633 -5.72 -15.70 7.86
N ALA A 634 -5.47 -15.60 9.16
CA ALA A 634 -5.12 -16.74 9.99
C ALA A 634 -6.24 -17.80 10.00
N LEU A 635 -7.49 -17.38 10.15
CA LEU A 635 -8.65 -18.27 10.10
C LEU A 635 -8.88 -18.88 8.71
N LEU A 636 -8.65 -18.10 7.64
CA LEU A 636 -8.67 -18.62 6.27
C LEU A 636 -7.59 -19.67 6.01
N TYR A 637 -6.43 -19.54 6.67
CA TYR A 637 -5.41 -20.58 6.59
C TYR A 637 -5.90 -21.91 7.15
N GLU A 638 -6.62 -21.93 8.28
CA GLU A 638 -7.22 -23.16 8.81
C GLU A 638 -8.25 -23.74 7.82
N THR A 639 -9.14 -22.90 7.26
CA THR A 639 -10.08 -23.33 6.20
C THR A 639 -9.34 -23.95 5.00
N LEU A 640 -8.20 -23.37 4.60
CA LEU A 640 -7.39 -23.90 3.50
C LEU A 640 -6.75 -25.26 3.86
N GLN A 641 -6.32 -25.45 5.11
CA GLN A 641 -5.79 -26.74 5.56
C GLN A 641 -6.91 -27.81 5.58
N GLU A 642 -8.09 -27.47 6.11
CA GLU A 642 -9.25 -28.37 6.05
C GLU A 642 -9.59 -28.80 4.62
N MET A 643 -9.55 -27.89 3.65
CA MET A 643 -9.73 -28.23 2.22
C MET A 643 -8.67 -29.21 1.71
N LYS A 644 -7.41 -28.99 2.10
CA LYS A 644 -6.30 -29.91 1.72
C LYS A 644 -6.52 -31.30 2.31
N ASP A 645 -6.98 -31.39 3.57
CA ASP A 645 -7.28 -32.65 4.26
C ASP A 645 -8.51 -33.36 3.67
N MET A 646 -9.47 -32.63 3.13
CA MET A 646 -10.61 -33.19 2.36
C MET A 646 -10.21 -33.77 0.99
N GLY A 647 -8.95 -33.80 0.62
CA GLY A 647 -8.43 -34.36 -0.62
C GLY A 647 -8.17 -33.37 -1.76
N TYR A 648 -8.29 -32.07 -1.51
CA TYR A 648 -7.98 -31.03 -2.51
C TYR A 648 -6.51 -30.60 -2.55
N HIS A 649 -5.62 -31.31 -1.84
CA HIS A 649 -4.20 -30.93 -1.74
C HIS A 649 -3.56 -30.76 -3.12
N ASP A 650 -3.75 -31.73 -4.04
CA ASP A 650 -3.15 -31.69 -5.39
C ASP A 650 -3.66 -30.53 -6.24
N ALA A 651 -4.90 -30.12 -6.07
CA ALA A 651 -5.49 -29.00 -6.80
C ALA A 651 -5.05 -27.64 -6.26
N LEU A 652 -4.63 -27.57 -4.99
CA LEU A 652 -4.28 -26.34 -4.30
C LEU A 652 -2.77 -26.12 -4.13
N LYS A 653 -1.92 -27.03 -4.59
CA LYS A 653 -0.44 -26.93 -4.45
C LYS A 653 0.24 -26.02 -5.48
N HIS A 654 -0.48 -25.54 -6.51
CA HIS A 654 0.10 -24.84 -7.65
C HIS A 654 0.36 -23.35 -7.42
N ALA A 655 -0.09 -22.81 -6.28
CA ALA A 655 0.28 -21.48 -5.83
C ALA A 655 0.65 -21.51 -4.34
N PRO A 656 1.52 -20.58 -3.89
CA PRO A 656 1.80 -20.41 -2.47
C PRO A 656 0.53 -20.10 -1.66
N ASP A 657 0.47 -20.56 -0.41
CA ASP A 657 -0.66 -20.28 0.50
C ASP A 657 -0.92 -18.76 0.62
N ALA A 658 0.13 -17.93 0.66
CA ALA A 658 0.02 -16.47 0.68
C ALA A 658 -0.83 -15.90 -0.46
N VAL A 659 -0.71 -16.44 -1.68
CA VAL A 659 -1.50 -16.02 -2.85
C VAL A 659 -2.96 -16.42 -2.70
N VAL A 660 -3.22 -17.63 -2.20
CA VAL A 660 -4.58 -18.15 -1.97
C VAL A 660 -5.29 -17.33 -0.88
N LEU A 661 -4.59 -17.07 0.22
CA LEU A 661 -5.09 -16.26 1.34
C LEU A 661 -5.40 -14.83 0.90
N LYS A 662 -4.54 -14.22 0.08
CA LYS A 662 -4.76 -12.91 -0.53
C LYS A 662 -6.05 -12.89 -1.38
N ALA A 663 -6.24 -13.92 -2.22
CA ALA A 663 -7.42 -14.04 -3.08
C ALA A 663 -8.70 -14.19 -2.25
N LEU A 664 -8.71 -15.08 -1.26
CA LEU A 664 -9.87 -15.35 -0.42
C LEU A 664 -10.25 -14.14 0.43
N LEU A 665 -9.28 -13.47 1.06
CA LEU A 665 -9.55 -12.27 1.87
C LEU A 665 -10.26 -11.19 1.03
N VAL A 666 -9.71 -10.86 -0.13
CA VAL A 666 -10.28 -9.81 -1.00
C VAL A 666 -11.57 -10.26 -1.66
N HIS A 667 -11.78 -11.57 -1.85
CA HIS A 667 -13.03 -12.10 -2.39
C HIS A 667 -14.26 -11.78 -1.51
N GLY A 668 -14.04 -11.60 -0.22
CA GLY A 668 -15.06 -11.13 0.71
C GLY A 668 -15.44 -9.67 0.58
N ALA A 669 -14.60 -8.85 -0.06
CA ALA A 669 -14.80 -7.40 -0.09
C ALA A 669 -16.02 -6.99 -0.92
N GLU A 670 -16.79 -6.03 -0.40
CA GLU A 670 -17.96 -5.46 -1.09
C GLU A 670 -18.23 -4.05 -0.56
N GLN A 671 -18.47 -3.10 -1.46
CA GLN A 671 -18.85 -1.74 -1.08
C GLN A 671 -20.32 -1.73 -0.65
N ASP A 672 -20.60 -1.09 0.49
CA ASP A 672 -21.97 -0.91 0.98
C ASP A 672 -22.79 -0.02 0.04
N ASP A 673 -23.98 -0.49 -0.38
CA ASP A 673 -24.82 0.22 -1.37
C ASP A 673 -25.35 1.56 -0.84
N ALA A 674 -25.67 1.68 0.46
CA ALA A 674 -26.16 2.93 1.06
C ALA A 674 -25.05 3.97 1.14
N VAL A 675 -23.83 3.54 1.45
CA VAL A 675 -22.66 4.43 1.45
C VAL A 675 -22.29 4.84 0.02
N ARG A 676 -22.36 3.92 -0.94
CA ARG A 676 -22.18 4.25 -2.37
C ARG A 676 -23.18 5.30 -2.85
N GLU A 677 -24.44 5.18 -2.46
CA GLU A 677 -25.49 6.13 -2.83
C GLU A 677 -25.22 7.51 -2.20
N LEU A 678 -24.83 7.55 -0.92
CA LEU A 678 -24.47 8.78 -0.22
C LEU A 678 -23.28 9.47 -0.92
N LEU A 679 -22.20 8.77 -1.16
CA LEU A 679 -21.02 9.30 -1.87
C LEU A 679 -21.39 9.74 -3.30
N THR A 680 -22.33 9.03 -3.97
CA THR A 680 -22.80 9.39 -5.32
C THR A 680 -23.45 10.77 -5.33
N ARG A 681 -24.26 11.09 -4.33
CA ARG A 681 -24.94 12.40 -4.24
C ARG A 681 -23.95 13.55 -4.08
N HIS A 682 -22.85 13.33 -3.34
CA HIS A 682 -21.91 14.39 -2.98
C HIS A 682 -20.70 14.52 -3.92
N LEU A 683 -20.24 13.42 -4.54
CA LEU A 683 -19.05 13.42 -5.38
C LEU A 683 -19.36 13.51 -6.89
N ARG A 684 -20.59 13.20 -7.28
CA ARG A 684 -20.94 13.15 -8.70
C ARG A 684 -21.00 14.55 -9.34
N LYS A 685 -20.08 14.83 -10.23
CA LYS A 685 -20.16 16.00 -11.13
C LYS A 685 -21.15 15.70 -12.26
N PRO A 686 -21.98 16.67 -12.71
CA PRO A 686 -23.11 16.45 -13.64
C PRO A 686 -22.75 15.78 -14.98
N HIS A 687 -21.48 15.78 -15.39
CA HIS A 687 -21.09 15.38 -16.74
C HIS A 687 -20.09 14.21 -16.82
N ASN A 688 -19.77 13.48 -15.72
CA ASN A 688 -18.74 12.46 -15.80
C ASN A 688 -18.99 11.21 -14.91
N SER A 689 -19.77 10.27 -15.42
CA SER A 689 -20.07 8.99 -14.74
C SER A 689 -18.86 8.05 -14.63
N ARG A 690 -17.83 8.19 -15.48
CA ARG A 690 -16.63 7.33 -15.45
C ARG A 690 -15.69 7.71 -14.31
N THR A 691 -15.52 8.99 -14.05
CA THR A 691 -14.67 9.50 -12.97
C THR A 691 -15.23 9.14 -11.58
N PHE A 692 -16.53 9.02 -11.47
CA PHE A 692 -17.22 8.74 -10.22
C PHE A 692 -16.85 7.39 -9.59
N ASN A 693 -16.84 6.29 -10.35
CA ASN A 693 -16.44 4.98 -9.83
C ASN A 693 -14.96 4.96 -9.39
N SER A 694 -14.12 5.81 -9.99
CA SER A 694 -12.75 6.03 -9.54
C SER A 694 -12.69 6.72 -8.17
N GLU A 695 -13.56 7.70 -7.94
CA GLU A 695 -13.65 8.39 -6.64
C GLU A 695 -14.14 7.47 -5.53
N LEU A 696 -15.12 6.59 -5.80
CA LEU A 696 -15.56 5.58 -4.84
C LEU A 696 -14.41 4.67 -4.35
N HIS A 697 -13.55 4.23 -5.27
CA HIS A 697 -12.40 3.43 -4.89
C HIS A 697 -11.40 4.17 -3.99
N GLN A 698 -11.29 5.51 -4.09
CA GLN A 698 -10.43 6.30 -3.22
C GLN A 698 -10.89 6.27 -1.76
N PHE A 699 -12.22 6.25 -1.53
CA PHE A 699 -12.81 6.24 -0.18
C PHE A 699 -12.97 4.85 0.40
N MET A 700 -13.31 3.87 -0.42
CA MET A 700 -13.79 2.56 0.04
C MET A 700 -12.94 1.38 -0.42
N GLY A 701 -12.00 1.55 -1.36
CA GLY A 701 -11.35 0.41 -2.00
C GLY A 701 -12.37 -0.53 -2.63
N PHE A 702 -12.20 -1.84 -2.45
CA PHE A 702 -13.21 -2.85 -2.80
C PHE A 702 -14.33 -2.97 -1.76
N GLY A 703 -14.20 -2.32 -0.60
CA GLY A 703 -15.19 -2.30 0.48
C GLY A 703 -14.87 -3.19 1.66
N GLY A 704 -15.86 -3.37 2.55
CA GLY A 704 -15.75 -4.19 3.75
C GLY A 704 -15.76 -5.68 3.43
N VAL A 705 -15.04 -6.48 4.23
CA VAL A 705 -14.95 -7.93 4.04
C VAL A 705 -16.15 -8.64 4.65
N ASN A 706 -16.93 -9.33 3.83
CA ASN A 706 -18.01 -10.23 4.26
C ASN A 706 -17.46 -11.62 4.54
N GLU A 707 -17.27 -11.91 5.83
CA GLU A 707 -16.72 -13.17 6.32
C GLU A 707 -17.58 -14.39 5.96
N GLY A 708 -18.89 -14.20 5.88
CA GLY A 708 -19.83 -15.27 5.50
C GLY A 708 -19.57 -15.87 4.13
N ARG A 709 -18.86 -15.16 3.26
CA ARG A 709 -18.58 -15.56 1.87
C ARG A 709 -17.26 -16.33 1.70
N ILE A 710 -16.30 -16.14 2.61
CA ILE A 710 -14.93 -16.61 2.40
C ILE A 710 -14.59 -17.91 3.13
N HIS A 711 -15.36 -18.29 4.15
CA HIS A 711 -15.14 -19.51 4.94
C HIS A 711 -16.02 -20.69 4.53
N GLY A 712 -16.91 -20.51 3.57
CA GLY A 712 -17.82 -21.58 3.11
C GLY A 712 -18.96 -21.03 2.26
N CYS A 713 -19.80 -21.92 1.78
CA CYS A 713 -20.94 -21.62 0.92
C CYS A 713 -22.27 -21.79 1.65
N LEU A 714 -23.27 -20.97 1.31
CA LEU A 714 -24.67 -21.20 1.63
C LEU A 714 -25.31 -22.07 0.54
N ALA A 715 -26.51 -22.62 0.78
CA ALA A 715 -27.23 -23.44 -0.19
C ALA A 715 -27.47 -22.71 -1.53
N ASN A 716 -27.71 -21.38 -1.47
CA ASN A 716 -27.92 -20.51 -2.63
C ASN A 716 -26.65 -19.88 -3.19
N GLN A 717 -25.47 -20.40 -2.82
CA GLN A 717 -24.17 -19.87 -3.21
C GLN A 717 -23.20 -21.01 -3.53
N ALA A 718 -22.46 -20.90 -4.63
CA ALA A 718 -21.34 -21.79 -4.91
C ALA A 718 -20.08 -20.96 -5.18
N THR A 719 -19.02 -21.27 -4.43
CA THR A 719 -17.69 -20.63 -4.57
C THR A 719 -16.69 -21.69 -5.02
N LEU A 720 -16.03 -21.45 -6.13
CA LEU A 720 -14.98 -22.29 -6.70
C LEU A 720 -13.63 -21.62 -6.60
N LEU A 721 -12.62 -22.36 -6.13
CA LEU A 721 -11.23 -21.95 -6.00
C LEU A 721 -10.35 -22.70 -6.99
N HIS A 722 -9.35 -22.05 -7.55
CA HIS A 722 -8.27 -22.67 -8.32
C HIS A 722 -6.93 -22.02 -8.00
N THR A 723 -5.87 -22.85 -7.98
CA THR A 723 -4.48 -22.37 -7.93
C THR A 723 -3.74 -22.81 -9.19
N GLY A 724 -2.98 -21.92 -9.78
CA GLY A 724 -2.29 -22.22 -11.03
C GLY A 724 -0.99 -21.45 -11.22
N LEU A 725 -0.26 -21.88 -12.24
CA LEU A 725 0.92 -21.19 -12.76
C LEU A 725 0.62 -20.77 -14.20
N ILE A 726 0.82 -19.49 -14.52
CA ILE A 726 0.59 -18.95 -15.86
C ILE A 726 1.86 -18.28 -16.40
N LYS A 727 2.12 -18.46 -17.70
CA LYS A 727 3.27 -17.83 -18.37
C LYS A 727 2.89 -16.47 -18.95
N GLY A 728 3.91 -15.66 -19.23
CA GLY A 728 3.71 -14.42 -19.97
C GLY A 728 3.07 -14.67 -21.33
N ASP A 729 2.05 -13.91 -21.69
CA ASP A 729 1.24 -14.01 -22.90
C ASP A 729 0.42 -15.31 -23.05
N GLU A 730 0.15 -16.03 -21.97
CA GLU A 730 -0.72 -17.20 -21.90
C GLU A 730 -2.16 -16.80 -21.52
N THR A 731 -3.12 -17.65 -21.93
CA THR A 731 -4.52 -17.59 -21.53
C THR A 731 -4.96 -18.97 -21.04
N GLN A 732 -5.66 -19.03 -19.92
CA GLN A 732 -6.25 -20.25 -19.35
C GLN A 732 -7.73 -20.06 -19.17
N GLU A 733 -8.57 -21.03 -19.57
CA GLU A 733 -10.03 -20.99 -19.50
C GLU A 733 -10.56 -21.96 -18.49
N PHE A 734 -11.43 -21.47 -17.62
CA PHE A 734 -12.12 -22.21 -16.57
C PHE A 734 -13.61 -22.30 -16.91
N LYS A 735 -14.19 -23.47 -16.63
CA LYS A 735 -15.62 -23.73 -16.82
C LYS A 735 -16.32 -23.80 -15.47
N PHE A 736 -17.18 -22.81 -15.19
CA PHE A 736 -18.03 -22.80 -14.02
C PHE A 736 -19.38 -23.41 -14.39
N PRO A 737 -19.83 -24.54 -13.78
CA PRO A 737 -21.10 -25.18 -14.10
C PRO A 737 -22.28 -24.26 -13.78
N LEU A 738 -23.25 -24.11 -14.69
CA LEU A 738 -24.42 -23.30 -14.47
C LEU A 738 -25.53 -24.13 -13.79
N PRO A 739 -26.10 -23.65 -12.66
CA PRO A 739 -27.19 -24.34 -11.99
C PRO A 739 -28.48 -24.28 -12.82
N LYS A 740 -29.05 -25.43 -13.18
CA LYS A 740 -30.26 -25.52 -14.00
C LYS A 740 -31.46 -24.77 -13.41
N SER A 741 -31.51 -24.69 -12.08
CA SER A 741 -32.55 -23.97 -11.36
C SER A 741 -32.60 -22.46 -11.66
N LEU A 742 -31.53 -21.89 -12.24
CA LEU A 742 -31.46 -20.48 -12.65
C LEU A 742 -31.86 -20.25 -14.11
N ALA A 743 -31.96 -21.30 -14.95
CA ALA A 743 -32.28 -21.14 -16.35
C ALA A 743 -33.65 -20.43 -16.57
N SER A 744 -33.66 -19.43 -17.44
CA SER A 744 -34.86 -18.67 -17.85
C SER A 744 -35.66 -18.03 -16.71
N LYS A 745 -35.07 -17.84 -15.53
CA LYS A 745 -35.71 -17.19 -14.38
C LYS A 745 -35.21 -15.74 -14.22
N ASN A 746 -36.14 -14.83 -13.92
CA ASN A 746 -35.88 -13.44 -13.57
C ASN A 746 -35.60 -13.36 -12.04
N ILE A 747 -34.36 -13.65 -11.66
CA ILE A 747 -33.91 -13.72 -10.26
C ILE A 747 -32.64 -12.90 -10.14
N ASN A 748 -32.55 -12.16 -9.05
CA ASN A 748 -31.31 -11.41 -8.76
C ASN A 748 -30.13 -12.39 -8.57
N ARG A 749 -29.05 -12.14 -9.30
CA ARG A 749 -27.84 -12.95 -9.33
C ARG A 749 -26.66 -12.06 -9.11
N ARG A 750 -25.66 -12.61 -8.45
CA ARG A 750 -24.38 -11.94 -8.23
C ARG A 750 -23.27 -12.89 -8.64
N LEU A 751 -22.41 -12.40 -9.54
CA LEU A 751 -21.19 -13.08 -9.95
C LEU A 751 -20.01 -12.30 -9.39
N ILE A 752 -19.22 -12.94 -8.55
CA ILE A 752 -18.01 -12.37 -7.93
C ILE A 752 -16.82 -13.10 -8.49
N VAL A 753 -15.84 -12.36 -9.02
CA VAL A 753 -14.61 -12.92 -9.59
C VAL A 753 -13.41 -12.23 -8.96
N THR A 754 -12.55 -13.00 -8.33
CA THR A 754 -11.31 -12.49 -7.73
C THR A 754 -10.12 -13.30 -8.24
N LEU A 755 -9.10 -12.58 -8.71
CA LEU A 755 -7.83 -13.16 -9.13
C LEU A 755 -6.72 -12.42 -8.38
N ALA A 756 -5.83 -13.16 -7.69
CA ALA A 756 -4.71 -12.58 -6.98
C ALA A 756 -3.40 -13.28 -7.36
N TRP A 757 -2.31 -12.54 -7.29
CA TRP A 757 -0.96 -13.02 -7.54
C TRP A 757 0.08 -12.20 -6.77
N LEU A 758 1.29 -12.71 -6.68
CA LEU A 758 2.47 -11.94 -6.31
C LEU A 758 3.27 -11.66 -7.58
N SER A 759 3.58 -10.41 -7.82
CA SER A 759 4.27 -9.99 -9.04
C SER A 759 5.75 -9.77 -8.77
N PRO A 760 6.66 -10.30 -9.60
CA PRO A 760 8.01 -9.76 -9.60
C PRO A 760 7.96 -8.27 -9.95
N VAL A 761 8.89 -7.50 -9.41
CA VAL A 761 8.94 -6.05 -9.57
C VAL A 761 10.25 -5.59 -10.19
N LYS A 762 10.21 -4.45 -10.89
CA LYS A 762 11.37 -3.81 -11.46
C LYS A 762 11.30 -2.31 -11.16
N TYR A 763 12.06 -1.88 -10.17
CA TYR A 763 11.95 -0.55 -9.57
C TYR A 763 12.31 0.59 -10.55
N ASP A 764 13.27 0.36 -11.46
CA ASP A 764 13.78 1.32 -12.44
C ASP A 764 12.86 1.51 -13.65
N HIS A 765 11.78 0.73 -13.76
CA HIS A 765 10.89 0.74 -14.91
C HIS A 765 9.55 1.41 -14.61
N LEU A 766 9.07 2.25 -15.56
CA LEU A 766 7.79 2.96 -15.44
C LEU A 766 6.59 2.03 -15.16
N ASP A 767 6.60 0.79 -15.61
CA ASP A 767 5.56 -0.19 -15.28
C ASP A 767 5.70 -0.75 -13.86
N TYR A 768 6.92 -0.79 -13.29
CA TYR A 768 7.26 -1.37 -11.99
C TYR A 768 6.87 -2.85 -11.85
N ARG A 769 5.60 -3.18 -12.08
CA ARG A 769 5.02 -4.51 -11.99
C ARG A 769 5.45 -5.38 -13.19
N GLY A 770 6.01 -6.57 -12.91
CA GLY A 770 6.50 -7.50 -13.95
C GLY A 770 5.41 -8.38 -14.56
N ALA A 771 4.34 -8.64 -13.82
CA ALA A 771 3.22 -9.49 -14.25
C ALA A 771 1.89 -8.75 -14.21
N GLN A 772 1.17 -8.70 -15.31
CA GLN A 772 -0.19 -8.21 -15.38
C GLN A 772 -1.15 -9.34 -15.70
N LEU A 773 -2.02 -9.68 -14.74
CA LEU A 773 -3.10 -10.63 -14.94
C LEU A 773 -4.45 -9.91 -14.95
N TRP A 774 -5.42 -10.47 -15.68
CA TRP A 774 -6.82 -10.00 -15.68
C TRP A 774 -7.75 -11.13 -16.06
N VAL A 775 -9.05 -10.95 -15.76
CA VAL A 775 -10.10 -11.92 -16.05
C VAL A 775 -11.07 -11.37 -17.07
N SER A 776 -11.56 -12.25 -17.95
CA SER A 776 -12.67 -11.98 -18.87
C SER A 776 -13.74 -13.04 -18.68
N PRO A 777 -14.76 -12.82 -17.84
CA PRO A 777 -15.88 -13.73 -17.67
C PRO A 777 -16.96 -13.48 -18.73
N GLU A 778 -17.65 -14.53 -19.19
CA GLU A 778 -18.84 -14.43 -20.05
C GLU A 778 -20.10 -14.14 -19.21
N HIS A 779 -20.08 -13.02 -18.49
CA HIS A 779 -21.08 -12.66 -17.49
C HIS A 779 -22.51 -12.48 -18.03
N GLU A 780 -22.66 -12.21 -19.34
CA GLU A 780 -23.95 -12.14 -20.01
C GLU A 780 -24.72 -13.47 -19.91
N ARG A 781 -24.02 -14.61 -19.91
CA ARG A 781 -24.62 -15.94 -19.80
C ARG A 781 -25.40 -16.17 -18.50
N VAL A 782 -25.05 -15.45 -17.44
CA VAL A 782 -25.75 -15.49 -16.16
C VAL A 782 -26.63 -14.27 -15.92
N GLY A 783 -26.76 -13.37 -16.89
CA GLY A 783 -27.58 -12.15 -16.74
C GLY A 783 -27.02 -11.12 -15.74
N ALA A 784 -25.78 -11.28 -15.29
CA ALA A 784 -25.09 -10.40 -14.34
C ALA A 784 -24.27 -9.34 -15.08
N ILE A 785 -24.94 -8.34 -15.65
CA ILE A 785 -24.33 -7.40 -16.62
C ILE A 785 -23.71 -6.19 -15.93
N LYS A 786 -24.29 -5.72 -14.81
CA LYS A 786 -23.89 -4.47 -14.16
C LYS A 786 -22.68 -4.70 -13.25
N SER A 787 -21.52 -4.15 -13.61
CA SER A 787 -20.35 -4.11 -12.71
C SER A 787 -20.48 -2.98 -11.69
N GLY A 788 -20.06 -3.26 -10.46
CA GLY A 788 -19.98 -2.29 -9.38
C GLY A 788 -18.71 -1.43 -9.43
N TYR A 789 -17.70 -1.82 -10.20
CA TYR A 789 -16.36 -1.26 -10.15
C TYR A 789 -15.89 -0.63 -11.47
N TYR A 790 -14.87 0.23 -11.38
CA TYR A 790 -14.28 0.86 -12.56
C TYR A 790 -13.25 -0.07 -13.22
N ALA A 791 -13.57 -0.60 -14.37
CA ALA A 791 -12.82 -1.65 -15.05
C ALA A 791 -11.32 -1.33 -15.32
N SER A 792 -10.95 -0.04 -15.45
CA SER A 792 -9.56 0.37 -15.62
C SER A 792 -8.74 0.07 -14.36
N HIS A 793 -9.25 0.40 -13.18
CA HIS A 793 -8.56 0.23 -11.91
C HIS A 793 -8.30 -1.24 -11.58
N LEU A 794 -9.24 -2.13 -11.95
CA LEU A 794 -9.14 -3.57 -11.69
C LEU A 794 -7.92 -4.24 -12.35
N ARG A 795 -7.24 -3.57 -13.27
CA ARG A 795 -6.12 -4.12 -14.06
C ARG A 795 -4.75 -3.62 -13.61
N HIS A 796 -4.68 -2.73 -12.61
CA HIS A 796 -3.43 -2.04 -12.28
C HIS A 796 -2.69 -2.61 -11.06
N GLY A 797 -3.37 -3.25 -10.12
CA GLY A 797 -2.78 -3.91 -8.96
C GLY A 797 -2.26 -5.33 -9.24
N THR A 798 -2.12 -6.11 -8.19
CA THR A 798 -1.89 -7.56 -8.19
C THR A 798 -3.11 -8.33 -7.69
N ILE A 799 -4.26 -7.67 -7.74
CA ILE A 799 -5.61 -8.19 -7.47
C ILE A 799 -6.53 -7.68 -8.56
N PHE A 800 -7.29 -8.58 -9.14
CA PHE A 800 -8.47 -8.28 -9.92
C PHE A 800 -9.67 -8.75 -9.10
N HIS A 801 -10.60 -7.85 -8.80
CA HIS A 801 -11.83 -8.18 -8.08
C HIS A 801 -13.01 -7.44 -8.70
N ASP A 802 -14.01 -8.18 -9.18
CA ASP A 802 -15.22 -7.61 -9.83
C ASP A 802 -16.47 -8.29 -9.28
N ILE A 803 -17.45 -7.49 -8.93
CA ILE A 803 -18.79 -7.94 -8.52
C ILE A 803 -19.78 -7.46 -9.57
N ARG A 804 -20.49 -8.41 -10.18
CA ARG A 804 -21.51 -8.12 -11.18
C ARG A 804 -22.85 -8.59 -10.71
N THR A 805 -23.86 -7.77 -10.91
CA THR A 805 -25.23 -8.04 -10.50
C THR A 805 -26.18 -7.95 -11.71
N GLY A 806 -27.29 -8.65 -11.62
CA GLY A 806 -28.34 -8.59 -12.62
C GLY A 806 -29.46 -9.59 -12.35
N SER A 807 -30.62 -9.38 -12.98
CA SER A 807 -31.78 -10.24 -12.84
C SER A 807 -32.35 -10.73 -14.19
N ALA A 808 -31.64 -10.43 -15.29
CA ALA A 808 -32.09 -10.82 -16.63
C ALA A 808 -32.21 -12.34 -16.76
N ALA A 809 -33.37 -12.81 -17.21
CA ALA A 809 -33.59 -14.21 -17.51
C ALA A 809 -32.77 -14.61 -18.75
N THR A 810 -31.83 -15.54 -18.56
CA THR A 810 -31.00 -16.08 -19.64
C THR A 810 -31.29 -17.57 -19.81
N PRO A 811 -31.54 -18.04 -21.05
CA PRO A 811 -31.73 -19.46 -21.31
C PRO A 811 -30.38 -20.20 -21.32
N PHE A 812 -30.29 -21.31 -20.61
CA PHE A 812 -29.21 -22.29 -20.73
C PHE A 812 -29.70 -23.70 -20.41
N LEU A 813 -29.02 -24.67 -20.92
CA LEU A 813 -29.33 -26.09 -20.75
C LEU A 813 -28.56 -26.72 -19.61
N GLU A 814 -28.98 -27.90 -19.17
CA GLU A 814 -28.23 -28.72 -18.23
C GLU A 814 -26.88 -29.09 -18.86
N GLY A 815 -25.80 -28.88 -18.11
CA GLY A 815 -24.44 -29.05 -18.58
C GLY A 815 -23.76 -27.82 -19.16
N ASP A 816 -24.50 -26.73 -19.36
CA ASP A 816 -23.91 -25.45 -19.78
C ASP A 816 -22.96 -24.89 -18.71
N THR A 817 -21.93 -24.20 -19.16
CA THR A 817 -20.91 -23.57 -18.29
C THR A 817 -20.76 -22.09 -18.58
N LEU A 818 -20.37 -21.35 -17.56
CA LEU A 818 -19.83 -20.01 -17.67
C LEU A 818 -18.32 -20.11 -17.90
N ASN A 819 -17.83 -19.56 -19.00
CA ASN A 819 -16.40 -19.54 -19.29
C ASN A 819 -15.74 -18.32 -18.66
N ILE A 820 -14.60 -18.57 -17.99
CA ILE A 820 -13.81 -17.55 -17.28
C ILE A 820 -12.39 -17.65 -17.78
N LYS A 821 -11.92 -16.63 -18.50
CA LYS A 821 -10.57 -16.59 -19.05
C LYS A 821 -9.64 -15.78 -18.18
N VAL A 822 -8.59 -16.41 -17.72
CA VAL A 822 -7.46 -15.76 -17.04
C VAL A 822 -6.37 -15.51 -18.06
N HIS A 823 -5.94 -14.26 -18.15
CA HIS A 823 -4.91 -13.81 -19.09
C HIS A 823 -3.70 -13.31 -18.33
N CYS A 824 -2.51 -13.53 -18.88
CA CYS A 824 -1.27 -12.96 -18.36
C CYS A 824 -0.54 -12.17 -19.44
N LYS A 825 0.09 -11.07 -19.07
CA LYS A 825 1.02 -10.30 -19.90
C LYS A 825 2.28 -9.97 -19.11
N ALA A 826 3.44 -10.28 -19.70
CA ALA A 826 4.71 -9.83 -19.15
C ALA A 826 4.86 -8.31 -19.32
N ARG A 827 5.36 -7.65 -18.28
CA ARG A 827 5.58 -6.20 -18.19
C ARG A 827 7.00 -5.89 -17.74
N ALA A 828 7.36 -4.63 -17.68
CA ALA A 828 8.65 -4.14 -17.20
C ALA A 828 9.87 -4.83 -17.87
N GLY A 829 9.72 -5.32 -19.11
CA GLY A 829 10.79 -5.99 -19.83
C GLY A 829 11.19 -7.38 -19.31
N ILE A 830 10.40 -7.98 -18.41
CA ILE A 830 10.67 -9.32 -17.88
C ILE A 830 10.44 -10.36 -18.97
N LYS A 831 11.47 -11.19 -19.21
CA LYS A 831 11.42 -12.31 -20.15
C LYS A 831 11.12 -13.61 -19.42
N ASN A 832 10.49 -14.57 -20.11
CA ASN A 832 10.18 -15.91 -19.57
C ASN A 832 9.40 -15.89 -18.25
N LEU A 833 8.49 -14.91 -18.11
CA LEU A 833 7.66 -14.74 -16.92
C LEU A 833 6.84 -16.01 -16.64
N LYS A 834 6.86 -16.44 -15.38
CA LYS A 834 5.95 -17.45 -14.82
C LYS A 834 5.45 -16.91 -13.49
N VAL A 835 4.15 -16.92 -13.27
CA VAL A 835 3.51 -16.36 -12.07
C VAL A 835 2.49 -17.33 -11.52
N SER A 836 2.60 -17.60 -10.23
CA SER A 836 1.57 -18.32 -9.48
C SER A 836 0.39 -17.39 -9.18
N TYR A 837 -0.83 -17.91 -9.30
CA TYR A 837 -2.06 -17.16 -9.06
C TYR A 837 -3.13 -18.02 -8.37
N ALA A 838 -4.10 -17.35 -7.73
CA ALA A 838 -5.32 -17.95 -7.23
C ALA A 838 -6.54 -17.25 -7.84
N LEU A 839 -7.48 -18.04 -8.33
CA LEU A 839 -8.77 -17.60 -8.87
C LEU A 839 -9.88 -18.06 -7.95
N VAL A 840 -10.74 -17.14 -7.51
CA VAL A 840 -11.93 -17.44 -6.72
C VAL A 840 -13.16 -16.88 -7.43
N VAL A 841 -14.16 -17.73 -7.65
CA VAL A 841 -15.40 -17.32 -8.34
C VAL A 841 -16.61 -17.77 -7.52
N THR A 842 -17.49 -16.84 -7.24
CA THR A 842 -18.78 -17.10 -6.58
C THR A 842 -19.94 -16.73 -7.49
N LEU A 843 -20.90 -17.63 -7.60
CA LEU A 843 -22.24 -17.34 -8.10
C LEU A 843 -23.21 -17.50 -6.93
N ASP A 844 -23.95 -16.44 -6.63
CA ASP A 844 -24.96 -16.45 -5.58
C ASP A 844 -26.29 -15.84 -6.03
N THR A 845 -27.36 -16.12 -5.29
CA THR A 845 -28.71 -15.58 -5.51
C THR A 845 -29.23 -14.98 -4.20
N PRO A 846 -28.85 -13.70 -3.91
CA PRO A 846 -29.21 -13.04 -2.67
C PRO A 846 -30.73 -13.01 -2.45
N GLY A 847 -31.19 -13.40 -1.23
CA GLY A 847 -32.60 -13.37 -0.84
C GLY A 847 -33.49 -14.47 -1.43
N VAL A 848 -32.93 -15.40 -2.23
CA VAL A 848 -33.69 -16.50 -2.86
C VAL A 848 -33.10 -17.85 -2.47
N ASN A 849 -33.94 -18.76 -2.01
CA ASN A 849 -33.51 -20.11 -1.63
C ASN A 849 -33.54 -21.04 -2.85
N ILE A 850 -32.46 -21.09 -3.59
CA ILE A 850 -32.25 -21.97 -4.76
C ILE A 850 -31.04 -22.86 -4.45
N PRO A 851 -31.04 -24.15 -4.85
CA PRO A 851 -29.99 -25.11 -4.51
C PRO A 851 -28.74 -24.94 -5.42
N VAL A 852 -28.19 -23.71 -5.50
CA VAL A 852 -27.01 -23.40 -6.32
C VAL A 852 -25.81 -24.28 -5.99
N TYR A 853 -25.55 -24.46 -4.66
CA TYR A 853 -24.40 -25.26 -4.22
C TYR A 853 -24.46 -26.71 -4.68
N SER A 854 -25.58 -27.38 -4.40
CA SER A 854 -25.72 -28.81 -4.71
C SER A 854 -25.67 -29.08 -6.21
N GLU A 855 -26.35 -28.25 -7.02
CA GLU A 855 -26.36 -28.40 -8.48
C GLU A 855 -24.96 -28.20 -9.09
N VAL A 856 -24.21 -27.18 -8.64
CA VAL A 856 -22.83 -26.94 -9.10
C VAL A 856 -21.92 -28.09 -8.68
N ARG A 857 -22.01 -28.57 -7.42
CA ARG A 857 -21.23 -29.70 -6.91
C ARG A 857 -21.48 -30.99 -7.70
N GLU A 858 -22.75 -31.32 -7.96
CA GLU A 858 -23.14 -32.49 -8.77
C GLU A 858 -22.58 -32.41 -10.19
N ALA A 859 -22.69 -31.24 -10.84
CA ALA A 859 -22.16 -31.06 -12.20
C ALA A 859 -20.62 -31.23 -12.26
N LEU A 860 -19.89 -30.81 -11.22
CA LEU A 860 -18.46 -31.05 -11.10
C LEU A 860 -18.11 -32.53 -10.96
N GLN A 861 -18.92 -33.33 -10.27
CA GLN A 861 -18.74 -34.77 -10.07
C GLN A 861 -19.05 -35.58 -11.35
N ILE A 862 -20.19 -35.34 -12.02
CA ILE A 862 -20.60 -36.01 -13.25
C ILE A 862 -19.53 -35.84 -14.34
N SER A 863 -19.04 -34.63 -14.55
CA SER A 863 -18.02 -34.38 -15.56
C SER A 863 -16.63 -34.99 -15.23
N SER A 864 -16.38 -35.50 -14.03
CA SER A 864 -15.19 -36.27 -13.69
C SER A 864 -15.32 -37.75 -14.07
N GLN A 865 -16.51 -38.32 -14.01
CA GLN A 865 -16.80 -39.71 -14.38
C GLN A 865 -16.80 -39.94 -15.91
N GLN A 866 -17.12 -38.94 -16.72
CA GLN A 866 -17.11 -39.06 -18.19
C GLN A 866 -15.70 -39.02 -18.82
N ARG A 867 -14.63 -38.80 -18.06
CA ARG A 867 -13.23 -38.79 -18.54
C ARG A 867 -12.43 -40.03 -18.14
N VAL A 868 -13.03 -41.02 -17.52
CA VAL A 868 -12.50 -42.37 -17.31
C VAL A 868 -13.14 -43.30 -18.33
#